data_d106304d5df69e49d19a81e8f92f3dce
#
_entry.id   d106304d5df69e49d19a81e8f92f3dce
#
_cell.length_a   1.000
_cell.length_b   1.000
_cell.length_c   1.000
_cell.angle_alpha   90.00
_cell.angle_beta   90.00
_cell.angle_gamma   90.00
#
_symmetry.space_group_name_H-M   'P 1'
#
loop_
_entity.id
_entity.type
_entity.pdbx_description
1 polymer ?
#
loop_
_entity_poly.entity_id
_entity_poly.type
_entity_poly.pdbx_seq_one_letter_code
_entity_poly.pdbx_strand_id
1 'polypeptide(L)'
;MSGDKETNLFKLIIIIVYWIGFMAYKNLQEFIDLLEKAGELKRISTPVSTQLEISEITDRISKNRGPALLFENTTFDFPVLINAFGSEKRMCLALGVRDFDEIGEEITNLMKGLTGPKAGLVDKLKMLPALREIASWMPKERKGKGSCQEVINKEPDLTKIPVITCWPLDGGPYITLPVVHTIDPETKIRNVGMYRMQVFDKNITGMHWQLHKNSARHYHEYKKLGLKMPVSVTLGGDPVYTYAATAPMPDNMDEYMLAGFLRKKKVELVKCITNDIYVPADADFVLEGYVDPAEDPVLEGPFGDHTGFYSLADYYPKFHITCITHRKKAIYPTTIVGVPPQEDEWLGKATERIFLSPIQMTMLPEVVDMVMPVEGVFHNIAIVKIKKSYAGQGRKVAHSLWGAGQMMFNKVMIVLDRDIDISDYEAVMKVMNQTVDPGADVFTAKGPVDVLDHASRKFAYGGKLGFDATDKLTEEVEVVLTGEVFVSVDKKNISKTFPEILNINDSLVKYGALVLAVKKSKVNHIPLLHHELLSKGLVKNIKFIAYTEHILDLQHFGDIAWRVANNLDPARDCFYAYDTGGRPLYSLAIDGTRKYKKYDGFEREWPNTVVHDEETIKKVDEKWAGLGLGEFIESPSLKYRKQLYPGKDVAEEV
;
A
#
# COMPACT_ATOMS: atom_id res chain seq x y z
N MET A 1 -24.94 13.87 33.44
CA MET A 1 -23.47 13.77 33.29
C MET A 1 -22.83 12.59 34.05
N SER A 2 -23.58 11.68 34.71
CA SER A 2 -23.01 10.47 35.35
C SER A 2 -23.16 9.21 34.51
N GLY A 3 -24.11 9.11 33.62
CA GLY A 3 -24.36 7.92 32.79
C GLY A 3 -23.29 7.64 31.72
N ASP A 4 -22.65 8.67 31.16
CA ASP A 4 -21.65 8.51 30.10
C ASP A 4 -20.30 7.97 30.61
N LYS A 5 -19.95 8.23 31.87
CA LYS A 5 -18.68 7.73 32.46
C LYS A 5 -18.76 6.24 32.83
N GLU A 6 -19.90 5.79 33.32
CA GLU A 6 -20.11 4.35 33.62
C GLU A 6 -20.19 3.52 32.34
N THR A 7 -20.83 4.02 31.30
CA THR A 7 -20.90 3.35 30.00
C THR A 7 -19.52 3.26 29.32
N ASN A 8 -18.68 4.28 29.47
CA ASN A 8 -17.31 4.28 28.95
C ASN A 8 -16.40 3.37 29.77
N LEU A 9 -16.56 3.32 31.11
CA LEU A 9 -15.78 2.43 31.97
C LEU A 9 -16.16 0.96 31.72
N PHE A 10 -17.44 0.66 31.50
CA PHE A 10 -17.91 -0.70 31.15
C PHE A 10 -17.41 -1.14 29.77
N LYS A 11 -17.41 -0.22 28.77
CA LYS A 11 -16.80 -0.46 27.47
C LYS A 11 -15.30 -0.71 27.57
N LEU A 12 -14.59 0.07 28.41
CA LEU A 12 -13.15 -0.08 28.64
C LEU A 12 -12.83 -1.41 29.37
N ILE A 13 -13.65 -1.81 30.34
CA ILE A 13 -13.50 -3.09 31.05
C ILE A 13 -13.79 -4.27 30.13
N ILE A 14 -14.80 -4.19 29.27
CA ILE A 14 -15.09 -5.21 28.27
C ILE A 14 -13.93 -5.33 27.27
N ILE A 15 -13.39 -4.21 26.82
CA ILE A 15 -12.18 -4.19 25.97
C ILE A 15 -11.01 -4.85 26.72
N ILE A 16 -10.72 -4.47 27.94
CA ILE A 16 -9.62 -5.03 28.75
C ILE A 16 -9.81 -6.54 29.03
N VAL A 17 -11.02 -6.98 29.32
CA VAL A 17 -11.32 -8.41 29.57
C VAL A 17 -11.22 -9.25 28.31
N TYR A 18 -11.56 -8.68 27.13
CA TYR A 18 -11.31 -9.33 25.84
C TYR A 18 -9.81 -9.39 25.50
N TRP A 19 -9.02 -8.35 25.85
CA TRP A 19 -7.58 -8.32 25.61
C TRP A 19 -6.77 -9.35 26.40
N ILE A 20 -7.24 -9.78 27.56
CA ILE A 20 -6.51 -10.73 28.44
C ILE A 20 -6.68 -12.21 28.00
N GLY A 21 -7.62 -12.51 27.08
CA GLY A 21 -7.93 -13.90 26.70
C GLY A 21 -8.07 -14.19 25.21
N PHE A 22 -7.85 -13.20 24.34
CA PHE A 22 -8.17 -13.36 22.92
C PHE A 22 -6.95 -13.83 22.11
N MET A 23 -7.01 -15.03 21.58
CA MET A 23 -5.89 -15.62 20.82
C MET A 23 -6.22 -15.99 19.37
N ALA A 24 -7.45 -16.02 18.93
CA ALA A 24 -7.84 -16.32 17.53
C ALA A 24 -9.36 -16.23 17.36
N TYR A 25 -9.82 -15.63 16.29
CA TYR A 25 -11.22 -15.66 15.89
C TYR A 25 -11.60 -17.06 15.36
N LYS A 26 -12.83 -17.49 15.62
CA LYS A 26 -13.35 -18.75 15.06
C LYS A 26 -13.81 -18.56 13.62
N ASN A 27 -14.12 -17.32 13.22
CA ASN A 27 -14.61 -16.95 11.92
C ASN A 27 -14.78 -15.40 11.82
N LEU A 28 -15.09 -14.91 10.65
CA LEU A 28 -15.29 -13.48 10.39
C LEU A 28 -16.43 -12.86 11.23
N GLN A 29 -17.47 -13.62 11.56
CA GLN A 29 -18.58 -13.12 12.38
C GLN A 29 -18.13 -12.70 13.79
N GLU A 30 -17.23 -13.47 14.45
CA GLU A 30 -16.70 -13.07 15.76
C GLU A 30 -15.92 -11.75 15.70
N PHE A 31 -15.20 -11.51 14.61
CA PHE A 31 -14.51 -10.23 14.39
C PHE A 31 -15.51 -9.09 14.21
N ILE A 32 -16.57 -9.29 13.40
CA ILE A 32 -17.64 -8.31 13.22
C ILE A 32 -18.34 -7.99 14.56
N ASP A 33 -18.65 -9.01 15.35
CA ASP A 33 -19.27 -8.84 16.67
C ASP A 33 -18.38 -8.02 17.61
N LEU A 34 -17.04 -8.18 17.51
CA LEU A 34 -16.09 -7.37 18.27
C LEU A 34 -16.02 -5.95 17.77
N LEU A 35 -15.95 -5.72 16.45
CA LEU A 35 -15.97 -4.37 15.87
C LEU A 35 -17.24 -3.62 16.27
N GLU A 36 -18.39 -4.30 16.27
CA GLU A 36 -19.67 -3.70 16.68
C GLU A 36 -19.67 -3.31 18.16
N LYS A 37 -19.20 -4.20 19.06
CA LYS A 37 -19.04 -3.92 20.49
C LYS A 37 -18.05 -2.79 20.75
N ALA A 38 -16.98 -2.68 19.94
CA ALA A 38 -15.99 -1.62 20.05
C ALA A 38 -16.47 -0.27 19.49
N GLY A 39 -17.66 -0.24 18.85
CA GLY A 39 -18.20 0.95 18.17
C GLY A 39 -17.49 1.28 16.85
N GLU A 40 -16.80 0.30 16.27
CA GLU A 40 -16.01 0.41 15.04
C GLU A 40 -16.73 -0.12 13.80
N LEU A 41 -18.00 -0.53 13.92
CA LEU A 41 -18.78 -1.06 12.81
C LEU A 41 -20.16 -0.39 12.73
N LYS A 42 -20.60 -0.12 11.50
CA LYS A 42 -21.96 0.34 11.20
C LYS A 42 -22.65 -0.65 10.27
N ARG A 43 -23.86 -1.10 10.66
CA ARG A 43 -24.74 -1.91 9.81
C ARG A 43 -25.60 -1.01 8.94
N ILE A 44 -25.73 -1.35 7.67
CA ILE A 44 -26.52 -0.62 6.68
C ILE A 44 -27.60 -1.55 6.14
N SER A 45 -28.84 -1.28 6.51
CA SER A 45 -30.02 -2.02 6.06
C SER A 45 -30.71 -1.40 4.85
N THR A 46 -30.37 -0.16 4.51
CA THR A 46 -30.85 0.52 3.30
C THR A 46 -30.33 -0.23 2.06
N PRO A 47 -31.16 -0.46 1.02
CA PRO A 47 -30.74 -1.11 -0.20
C PRO A 47 -29.62 -0.33 -0.92
N VAL A 48 -28.48 -1.00 -1.13
CA VAL A 48 -27.29 -0.44 -1.79
C VAL A 48 -26.78 -1.41 -2.86
N SER A 49 -26.44 -0.86 -4.03
CA SER A 49 -25.89 -1.64 -5.14
C SER A 49 -24.41 -1.99 -4.93
N THR A 50 -24.02 -3.21 -5.30
CA THR A 50 -22.62 -3.62 -5.40
C THR A 50 -21.89 -2.94 -6.56
N GLN A 51 -22.64 -2.34 -7.49
CA GLN A 51 -22.08 -1.60 -8.59
C GLN A 51 -21.94 -0.12 -8.19
N LEU A 52 -20.74 0.30 -7.88
CA LEU A 52 -20.26 1.66 -7.59
C LEU A 52 -20.81 2.30 -6.30
N GLU A 53 -22.06 1.99 -5.83
CA GLU A 53 -22.61 2.67 -4.65
C GLU A 53 -21.87 2.28 -3.35
N ILE A 54 -21.58 0.98 -3.14
CA ILE A 54 -20.82 0.54 -1.97
C ILE A 54 -19.44 1.22 -1.94
N SER A 55 -18.78 1.31 -3.10
CA SER A 55 -17.45 1.92 -3.18
C SER A 55 -17.47 3.44 -2.94
N GLU A 56 -18.44 4.15 -3.48
CA GLU A 56 -18.58 5.59 -3.24
C GLU A 56 -18.88 5.90 -1.76
N ILE A 57 -19.77 5.14 -1.14
CA ILE A 57 -20.05 5.27 0.31
C ILE A 57 -18.76 4.99 1.11
N THR A 58 -18.04 3.95 0.74
CA THR A 58 -16.80 3.55 1.42
C THR A 58 -15.70 4.58 1.25
N ASP A 59 -15.55 5.17 0.06
CA ASP A 59 -14.54 6.21 -0.20
C ASP A 59 -14.78 7.44 0.70
N ARG A 60 -16.03 7.88 0.87
CA ARG A 60 -16.37 8.95 1.80
C ARG A 60 -16.02 8.59 3.25
N ILE A 61 -16.38 7.39 3.67
CA ILE A 61 -16.18 6.93 5.05
C ILE A 61 -14.69 6.72 5.36
N SER A 62 -13.93 6.08 4.48
CA SER A 62 -12.50 5.82 4.67
C SER A 62 -11.70 7.11 4.79
N LYS A 63 -11.94 8.08 3.89
CA LYS A 63 -11.25 9.38 3.91
C LYS A 63 -11.62 10.25 5.12
N ASN A 64 -12.80 10.02 5.72
CA ASN A 64 -13.22 10.66 6.97
C ASN A 64 -12.88 9.82 8.22
N ARG A 65 -12.01 8.79 8.08
CA ARG A 65 -11.59 7.93 9.21
C ARG A 65 -12.78 7.28 9.93
N GLY A 66 -13.86 7.00 9.18
CA GLY A 66 -15.10 6.42 9.70
C GLY A 66 -15.02 4.90 9.93
N PRO A 67 -16.12 4.29 10.41
CA PRO A 67 -16.15 2.88 10.83
C PRO A 67 -16.07 1.89 9.67
N ALA A 68 -15.92 0.61 10.00
CA ALA A 68 -16.23 -0.51 9.11
C ALA A 68 -17.71 -0.51 8.74
N LEU A 69 -18.05 -0.95 7.54
CA LEU A 69 -19.42 -0.99 7.04
C LEU A 69 -19.85 -2.43 6.74
N LEU A 70 -21.02 -2.82 7.24
CA LEU A 70 -21.66 -4.09 6.91
C LEU A 70 -22.97 -3.81 6.17
N PHE A 71 -22.97 -3.99 4.85
CA PHE A 71 -24.16 -3.87 4.02
C PHE A 71 -24.97 -5.16 4.07
N GLU A 72 -26.13 -5.11 4.72
CA GLU A 72 -27.00 -6.28 4.92
C GLU A 72 -28.07 -6.41 3.83
N ASN A 73 -28.31 -5.37 3.08
CA ASN A 73 -29.35 -5.31 2.04
C ASN A 73 -28.74 -4.90 0.70
N THR A 74 -28.18 -5.89 0.02
CA THR A 74 -27.80 -5.80 -1.39
C THR A 74 -28.79 -6.62 -2.22
N THR A 75 -28.55 -6.76 -3.52
CA THR A 75 -29.36 -7.66 -4.37
C THR A 75 -28.96 -9.14 -4.20
N PHE A 76 -28.07 -9.44 -3.27
CA PHE A 76 -27.49 -10.76 -3.04
C PHE A 76 -27.87 -11.29 -1.65
N ASP A 77 -27.77 -12.61 -1.48
CA ASP A 77 -28.10 -13.29 -0.23
C ASP A 77 -27.00 -13.13 0.87
N PHE A 78 -25.84 -12.61 0.49
CA PHE A 78 -24.70 -12.48 1.39
C PHE A 78 -24.45 -11.01 1.77
N PRO A 79 -24.29 -10.70 3.08
CA PRO A 79 -23.85 -9.37 3.51
C PRO A 79 -22.45 -9.05 3.01
N VAL A 80 -22.16 -7.77 2.78
CA VAL A 80 -20.87 -7.27 2.33
C VAL A 80 -20.20 -6.49 3.47
N LEU A 81 -19.01 -6.96 3.89
CA LEU A 81 -18.16 -6.28 4.87
C LEU A 81 -17.05 -5.53 4.13
N ILE A 82 -16.88 -4.23 4.45
CA ILE A 82 -15.85 -3.40 3.85
C ILE A 82 -15.28 -2.41 4.87
N ASN A 83 -14.07 -1.90 4.63
CA ASN A 83 -13.35 -1.01 5.54
C ASN A 83 -13.10 -1.63 6.92
N ALA A 84 -12.99 -2.96 6.97
CA ALA A 84 -12.83 -3.70 8.21
C ALA A 84 -11.47 -3.51 8.89
N PHE A 85 -10.44 -3.14 8.12
CA PHE A 85 -9.08 -2.85 8.56
C PHE A 85 -8.75 -1.34 8.55
N GLY A 86 -9.68 -0.47 8.19
CA GLY A 86 -9.49 0.94 7.85
C GLY A 86 -9.23 1.89 9.05
N SER A 87 -8.68 1.43 10.17
CA SER A 87 -8.11 2.22 11.24
C SER A 87 -7.08 1.43 12.04
N GLU A 88 -6.16 2.12 12.72
CA GLU A 88 -5.21 1.49 13.64
C GLU A 88 -5.90 0.57 14.64
N LYS A 89 -6.96 1.07 15.27
CA LYS A 89 -7.74 0.31 16.25
C LYS A 89 -8.34 -0.96 15.67
N ARG A 90 -8.96 -0.90 14.47
CA ARG A 90 -9.52 -2.09 13.80
C ARG A 90 -8.45 -3.08 13.39
N MET A 91 -7.32 -2.57 12.88
CA MET A 91 -6.19 -3.41 12.52
C MET A 91 -5.56 -4.07 13.74
N CYS A 92 -5.37 -3.35 14.85
CA CYS A 92 -4.92 -3.91 16.12
C CYS A 92 -5.89 -4.96 16.65
N LEU A 93 -7.20 -4.74 16.57
CA LEU A 93 -8.22 -5.74 16.91
C LEU A 93 -8.10 -6.98 16.02
N ALA A 94 -7.91 -6.81 14.70
CA ALA A 94 -7.74 -7.93 13.77
C ALA A 94 -6.50 -8.77 14.09
N LEU A 95 -5.41 -8.15 14.50
CA LEU A 95 -4.14 -8.81 14.85
C LEU A 95 -4.09 -9.29 16.31
N GLY A 96 -5.06 -8.91 17.16
CA GLY A 96 -5.09 -9.28 18.57
C GLY A 96 -4.00 -8.59 19.42
N VAL A 97 -3.61 -7.37 19.07
CA VAL A 97 -2.57 -6.57 19.75
C VAL A 97 -3.10 -5.19 20.15
N ARG A 98 -2.45 -4.51 21.07
CA ARG A 98 -2.78 -3.13 21.48
C ARG A 98 -2.11 -2.12 20.58
N ASP A 99 -0.93 -2.50 20.09
CA ASP A 99 -0.04 -1.68 19.30
C ASP A 99 0.72 -2.59 18.34
N PHE A 100 1.04 -2.14 17.14
CA PHE A 100 1.79 -2.95 16.17
C PHE A 100 3.21 -3.28 16.62
N ASP A 101 3.82 -2.42 17.44
CA ASP A 101 5.18 -2.61 17.95
C ASP A 101 5.29 -3.81 18.89
N GLU A 102 4.19 -4.20 19.57
CA GLU A 102 4.15 -5.43 20.37
C GLU A 102 4.55 -6.66 19.55
N ILE A 103 4.15 -6.72 18.28
CA ILE A 103 4.49 -7.83 17.39
C ILE A 103 6.00 -7.84 17.08
N GLY A 104 6.57 -6.66 16.79
CA GLY A 104 8.00 -6.50 16.56
C GLY A 104 8.85 -6.87 17.78
N GLU A 105 8.44 -6.45 18.97
CA GLU A 105 9.10 -6.83 20.23
C GLU A 105 9.03 -8.34 20.47
N GLU A 106 7.89 -8.96 20.21
CA GLU A 106 7.71 -10.39 20.36
C GLU A 106 8.60 -11.18 19.39
N ILE A 107 8.66 -10.79 18.11
CA ILE A 107 9.59 -11.37 17.13
C ILE A 107 11.03 -11.25 17.62
N THR A 108 11.41 -10.06 18.13
CA THR A 108 12.75 -9.79 18.65
C THR A 108 13.08 -10.72 19.83
N ASN A 109 12.17 -10.88 20.78
CA ASN A 109 12.36 -11.73 21.96
C ASN A 109 12.46 -13.21 21.58
N LEU A 110 11.61 -13.67 20.66
CA LEU A 110 11.65 -15.02 20.12
C LEU A 110 13.01 -15.32 19.48
N MET A 111 13.46 -14.45 18.60
CA MET A 111 14.72 -14.62 17.87
C MET A 111 15.92 -14.57 18.80
N LYS A 112 15.96 -13.65 19.77
CA LYS A 112 17.02 -13.65 20.82
C LYS A 112 17.05 -14.97 21.61
N GLY A 113 15.88 -15.53 21.92
CA GLY A 113 15.76 -16.84 22.54
C GLY A 113 16.36 -17.99 21.71
N LEU A 114 16.29 -17.87 20.36
CA LEU A 114 16.82 -18.88 19.43
C LEU A 114 18.30 -18.71 19.09
N THR A 115 18.80 -17.47 18.95
CA THR A 115 20.14 -17.16 18.41
C THR A 115 21.24 -16.87 19.44
N GLY A 116 20.91 -16.72 20.73
CA GLY A 116 21.87 -16.42 21.80
C GLY A 116 23.00 -17.49 21.89
N PRO A 117 24.21 -17.12 22.37
CA PRO A 117 25.35 -18.04 22.47
C PRO A 117 25.01 -19.24 23.40
N LYS A 118 25.18 -20.45 22.91
CA LYS A 118 24.76 -21.69 23.59
C LYS A 118 25.92 -22.66 23.65
N ALA A 119 26.62 -22.66 24.82
CA ALA A 119 27.81 -23.48 25.03
C ALA A 119 27.52 -24.87 25.62
N GLY A 120 26.30 -25.17 26.10
CA GLY A 120 26.03 -26.41 26.82
C GLY A 120 24.68 -27.08 26.56
N LEU A 121 24.52 -28.29 27.04
CA LEU A 121 23.27 -29.10 26.97
C LEU A 121 22.09 -28.41 27.67
N VAL A 122 22.36 -27.70 28.77
CA VAL A 122 21.34 -26.93 29.53
C VAL A 122 20.79 -25.78 28.69
N ASP A 123 21.64 -25.11 27.90
CA ASP A 123 21.21 -24.01 27.05
C ASP A 123 20.38 -24.50 25.84
N LYS A 124 20.67 -25.70 25.33
CA LYS A 124 19.81 -26.36 24.33
C LYS A 124 18.43 -26.71 24.87
N LEU A 125 18.35 -27.12 26.15
CA LEU A 125 17.08 -27.42 26.83
C LEU A 125 16.23 -26.15 27.03
N LYS A 126 16.85 -24.97 27.22
CA LYS A 126 16.16 -23.67 27.32
C LYS A 126 15.50 -23.24 26.00
N MET A 127 15.87 -23.84 24.85
CA MET A 127 15.19 -23.59 23.57
C MET A 127 13.87 -24.35 23.41
N LEU A 128 13.67 -25.44 24.16
CA LEU A 128 12.49 -26.29 24.00
C LEU A 128 11.16 -25.53 24.12
N PRO A 129 10.98 -24.57 25.05
CA PRO A 129 9.76 -23.76 25.11
C PRO A 129 9.53 -22.96 23.83
N ALA A 130 10.53 -22.24 23.33
CA ALA A 130 10.43 -21.45 22.08
C ALA A 130 10.16 -22.34 20.86
N LEU A 131 10.82 -23.49 20.73
CA LEU A 131 10.56 -24.45 19.66
C LEU A 131 9.15 -25.05 19.76
N ARG A 132 8.66 -25.33 20.97
CA ARG A 132 7.29 -25.79 21.19
C ARG A 132 6.27 -24.71 20.83
N GLU A 133 6.56 -23.48 21.15
CA GLU A 133 5.76 -22.34 20.80
C GLU A 133 5.66 -22.18 19.27
N ILE A 134 6.79 -22.18 18.54
CA ILE A 134 6.81 -22.16 17.06
C ILE A 134 6.02 -23.33 16.49
N ALA A 135 6.20 -24.55 17.03
CA ALA A 135 5.46 -25.72 16.58
C ALA A 135 3.93 -25.59 16.83
N SER A 136 3.52 -24.74 17.79
CA SER A 136 2.11 -24.48 18.05
C SER A 136 1.45 -23.57 17.01
N TRP A 137 2.23 -22.84 16.22
CA TRP A 137 1.75 -21.95 15.15
C TRP A 137 1.72 -22.61 13.77
N MET A 138 2.45 -23.70 13.59
CA MET A 138 2.51 -24.40 12.31
C MET A 138 1.12 -24.80 11.84
N PRO A 139 0.74 -24.51 10.57
CA PRO A 139 -0.55 -24.89 10.04
C PRO A 139 -0.77 -26.41 10.14
N LYS A 140 -2.00 -26.80 10.39
CA LYS A 140 -2.36 -28.21 10.59
C LYS A 140 -3.45 -28.65 9.64
N GLU A 141 -3.14 -29.60 8.78
CA GLU A 141 -4.14 -30.32 8.00
C GLU A 141 -5.01 -31.19 8.92
N ARG A 142 -6.31 -31.07 8.75
CA ARG A 142 -7.30 -31.88 9.47
C ARG A 142 -8.09 -32.78 8.52
N LYS A 143 -8.48 -33.91 8.99
CA LYS A 143 -9.41 -34.83 8.29
C LYS A 143 -10.85 -34.30 8.41
N GLY A 144 -11.66 -34.58 7.39
CA GLY A 144 -13.08 -34.21 7.36
C GLY A 144 -13.31 -32.81 6.80
N LYS A 145 -14.54 -32.31 6.91
CA LYS A 145 -14.98 -31.03 6.37
C LYS A 145 -14.71 -29.88 7.33
N GLY A 146 -14.46 -28.67 6.76
CA GLY A 146 -14.48 -27.41 7.48
C GLY A 146 -15.87 -26.74 7.42
N SER A 147 -16.06 -25.67 8.19
CA SER A 147 -17.27 -24.85 8.08
C SER A 147 -17.33 -24.13 6.71
N CYS A 148 -16.20 -23.87 6.08
CA CYS A 148 -16.13 -23.38 4.70
C CYS A 148 -16.76 -24.33 3.66
N GLN A 149 -17.06 -25.57 4.02
CA GLN A 149 -17.63 -26.60 3.15
C GLN A 149 -19.05 -27.03 3.59
N GLU A 150 -19.77 -26.17 4.33
CA GLU A 150 -21.18 -26.44 4.71
C GLU A 150 -22.11 -26.45 3.50
N VAL A 151 -21.83 -25.62 2.52
CA VAL A 151 -22.50 -25.60 1.23
C VAL A 151 -21.47 -25.88 0.14
N ILE A 152 -21.77 -26.78 -0.79
CA ILE A 152 -20.88 -27.19 -1.87
C ILE A 152 -21.61 -27.00 -3.20
N ASN A 153 -21.12 -26.09 -4.04
CA ASN A 153 -21.63 -25.85 -5.36
C ASN A 153 -20.61 -26.28 -6.42
N LYS A 154 -20.86 -27.39 -7.11
CA LYS A 154 -20.04 -27.93 -8.21
C LYS A 154 -20.39 -27.35 -9.57
N GLU A 155 -21.43 -26.52 -9.65
CA GLU A 155 -21.76 -25.67 -10.79
C GLU A 155 -21.54 -24.22 -10.35
N PRO A 156 -20.27 -23.76 -10.32
CA PRO A 156 -19.93 -22.46 -9.76
C PRO A 156 -20.57 -21.32 -10.55
N ASP A 157 -21.10 -20.34 -9.79
CA ASP A 157 -21.76 -19.16 -10.36
C ASP A 157 -21.41 -17.91 -9.52
N LEU A 158 -20.42 -17.16 -10.00
CA LEU A 158 -19.96 -15.91 -9.37
C LEU A 158 -21.00 -14.80 -9.44
N THR A 159 -22.00 -14.89 -10.33
CA THR A 159 -23.09 -13.91 -10.40
C THR A 159 -24.04 -13.97 -9.21
N LYS A 160 -23.88 -14.97 -8.33
CA LYS A 160 -24.61 -15.12 -7.06
C LYS A 160 -23.84 -14.59 -5.86
N ILE A 161 -22.60 -14.13 -6.04
CA ILE A 161 -21.73 -13.60 -5.00
C ILE A 161 -21.68 -12.07 -5.19
N PRO A 162 -21.74 -11.26 -4.11
CA PRO A 162 -21.78 -9.81 -4.17
C PRO A 162 -20.40 -9.19 -4.51
N VAL A 163 -19.82 -9.60 -5.63
CA VAL A 163 -18.57 -9.02 -6.13
C VAL A 163 -18.84 -7.59 -6.56
N ILE A 164 -18.03 -6.65 -6.07
CA ILE A 164 -18.25 -5.23 -6.31
C ILE A 164 -17.55 -4.74 -7.58
N THR A 165 -18.14 -3.73 -8.23
CA THR A 165 -17.44 -2.85 -9.17
C THR A 165 -17.01 -1.61 -8.40
N CYS A 166 -15.70 -1.36 -8.31
CA CYS A 166 -15.16 -0.32 -7.44
C CYS A 166 -15.25 1.07 -8.08
N TRP A 167 -14.83 1.20 -9.34
CA TRP A 167 -14.71 2.50 -9.99
C TRP A 167 -15.36 2.50 -11.37
N PRO A 168 -15.81 3.68 -11.88
CA PRO A 168 -16.60 3.76 -13.11
C PRO A 168 -15.92 3.22 -14.37
N LEU A 169 -14.60 3.25 -14.42
CA LEU A 169 -13.82 2.79 -15.58
C LEU A 169 -13.16 1.43 -15.35
N ASP A 170 -13.46 0.75 -14.23
CA ASP A 170 -13.01 -0.63 -14.02
C ASP A 170 -13.52 -1.55 -15.14
N GLY A 171 -12.70 -2.52 -15.54
CA GLY A 171 -13.05 -3.50 -16.58
C GLY A 171 -14.23 -4.42 -16.24
N GLY A 172 -14.75 -4.32 -15.01
CA GLY A 172 -15.88 -5.09 -14.50
C GLY A 172 -15.85 -5.25 -12.98
N PRO A 173 -16.58 -6.22 -12.41
CA PRO A 173 -16.51 -6.55 -10.99
C PRO A 173 -15.18 -7.21 -10.63
N TYR A 174 -14.66 -6.87 -9.43
CA TYR A 174 -13.40 -7.41 -8.92
C TYR A 174 -13.54 -8.03 -7.53
N ILE A 175 -12.93 -9.19 -7.32
CA ILE A 175 -12.66 -9.74 -6.00
C ILE A 175 -11.40 -9.05 -5.48
N THR A 176 -11.50 -8.26 -4.42
CA THR A 176 -10.46 -7.32 -3.97
C THR A 176 -9.71 -7.75 -2.70
N LEU A 177 -10.25 -8.70 -1.93
CA LEU A 177 -9.57 -9.30 -0.76
C LEU A 177 -9.38 -10.83 -0.91
N PRO A 178 -8.95 -11.34 -2.08
CA PRO A 178 -8.78 -12.77 -2.25
C PRO A 178 -7.49 -13.25 -1.59
N VAL A 179 -7.57 -14.31 -0.83
CA VAL A 179 -6.44 -15.05 -0.27
C VAL A 179 -6.16 -16.23 -1.19
N VAL A 180 -5.19 -16.09 -2.09
CA VAL A 180 -4.89 -17.01 -3.19
C VAL A 180 -3.84 -18.02 -2.78
N HIS A 181 -4.17 -19.30 -2.90
CA HIS A 181 -3.30 -20.43 -2.56
C HIS A 181 -2.74 -21.07 -3.82
N THR A 182 -1.43 -21.19 -3.86
CA THR A 182 -0.70 -21.91 -4.92
C THR A 182 0.34 -22.83 -4.27
N ILE A 183 0.78 -23.86 -5.00
CA ILE A 183 1.79 -24.80 -4.52
C ILE A 183 2.90 -24.88 -5.56
N ASP A 184 4.13 -24.74 -5.12
CA ASP A 184 5.30 -24.96 -5.96
C ASP A 184 5.31 -26.42 -6.45
N PRO A 185 5.43 -26.68 -7.76
CA PRO A 185 5.33 -28.04 -8.29
C PRO A 185 6.51 -28.95 -7.90
N GLU A 186 7.68 -28.37 -7.56
CA GLU A 186 8.87 -29.12 -7.17
C GLU A 186 8.99 -29.28 -5.65
N THR A 187 8.99 -28.16 -4.93
CA THR A 187 9.21 -28.14 -3.47
C THR A 187 7.97 -28.53 -2.66
N LYS A 188 6.78 -28.46 -3.27
CA LYS A 188 5.47 -28.64 -2.62
C LYS A 188 5.18 -27.59 -1.53
N ILE A 189 5.96 -26.53 -1.45
CA ILE A 189 5.73 -25.44 -0.52
C ILE A 189 4.56 -24.59 -1.02
N ARG A 190 3.64 -24.27 -0.11
CA ARG A 190 2.51 -23.39 -0.37
C ARG A 190 2.98 -21.94 -0.37
N ASN A 191 2.36 -21.14 -1.25
CA ASN A 191 2.34 -19.68 -1.16
C ASN A 191 0.90 -19.22 -0.96
N VAL A 192 0.71 -18.24 -0.11
CA VAL A 192 -0.57 -17.59 0.13
C VAL A 192 -0.39 -16.08 -0.12
N GLY A 193 -1.05 -15.55 -1.14
CA GLY A 193 -0.87 -14.15 -1.53
C GLY A 193 -2.18 -13.46 -1.89
N MET A 194 -2.19 -12.13 -1.82
CA MET A 194 -3.33 -11.33 -2.24
C MET A 194 -3.11 -10.81 -3.66
N TYR A 195 -4.01 -11.19 -4.57
CA TYR A 195 -3.97 -10.80 -5.99
C TYR A 195 -5.38 -10.54 -6.47
N ARG A 196 -5.72 -9.31 -6.85
CA ARG A 196 -7.06 -8.97 -7.36
C ARG A 196 -7.48 -9.88 -8.51
N MET A 197 -8.79 -10.09 -8.65
CA MET A 197 -9.35 -10.99 -9.66
C MET A 197 -10.54 -10.33 -10.33
N GLN A 198 -10.43 -10.00 -11.63
CA GLN A 198 -11.54 -9.52 -12.43
C GLN A 198 -12.47 -10.69 -12.78
N VAL A 199 -13.76 -10.51 -12.58
CA VAL A 199 -14.78 -11.50 -12.96
C VAL A 199 -15.17 -11.28 -14.43
N PHE A 200 -15.01 -12.32 -15.26
CA PHE A 200 -15.39 -12.30 -16.68
C PHE A 200 -16.67 -13.07 -16.97
N ASP A 201 -16.88 -14.18 -16.24
CA ASP A 201 -18.04 -15.04 -16.44
C ASP A 201 -18.40 -15.74 -15.12
N LYS A 202 -19.42 -16.57 -15.11
CA LYS A 202 -19.92 -17.35 -13.96
C LYS A 202 -18.83 -18.10 -13.22
N ASN A 203 -17.82 -18.56 -13.92
CA ASN A 203 -16.76 -19.41 -13.39
C ASN A 203 -15.35 -19.07 -13.91
N ILE A 204 -15.17 -17.87 -14.47
CA ILE A 204 -13.87 -17.44 -15.01
C ILE A 204 -13.52 -16.06 -14.41
N THR A 205 -12.29 -15.97 -13.89
CA THR A 205 -11.69 -14.69 -13.49
C THR A 205 -10.33 -14.52 -14.14
N GLY A 206 -9.85 -13.27 -14.24
CA GLY A 206 -8.43 -12.97 -14.42
C GLY A 206 -7.68 -13.23 -13.12
N MET A 207 -6.40 -13.53 -13.21
CA MET A 207 -5.52 -13.68 -12.06
C MET A 207 -4.35 -12.71 -12.18
N HIS A 208 -4.41 -11.60 -11.49
CA HIS A 208 -3.44 -10.50 -11.59
C HIS A 208 -2.10 -10.84 -10.90
N TRP A 209 -1.35 -11.76 -11.46
CA TRP A 209 -0.03 -12.15 -10.95
C TRP A 209 1.07 -11.25 -11.50
N GLN A 210 1.50 -10.32 -10.67
CA GLN A 210 2.61 -9.43 -10.99
C GLN A 210 3.94 -10.21 -11.08
N LEU A 211 4.83 -9.77 -11.96
CA LEU A 211 6.11 -10.40 -12.32
C LEU A 211 6.98 -10.82 -11.11
N HIS A 212 7.00 -10.02 -10.05
CA HIS A 212 7.87 -10.21 -8.89
C HIS A 212 7.26 -11.08 -7.78
N LYS A 213 6.07 -11.65 -7.97
CA LYS A 213 5.34 -12.39 -6.93
C LYS A 213 5.55 -13.89 -7.03
N ASN A 214 5.51 -14.58 -5.88
CA ASN A 214 5.73 -16.03 -5.79
C ASN A 214 4.74 -16.85 -6.64
N SER A 215 3.46 -16.45 -6.71
CA SER A 215 2.49 -17.15 -7.55
C SER A 215 2.80 -17.05 -9.04
N ALA A 216 3.38 -15.94 -9.51
CA ALA A 216 3.88 -15.82 -10.88
C ALA A 216 5.05 -16.78 -11.15
N ARG A 217 5.96 -16.95 -10.17
CA ARG A 217 7.03 -17.95 -10.25
C ARG A 217 6.45 -19.36 -10.36
N HIS A 218 5.50 -19.75 -9.51
CA HIS A 218 4.83 -21.05 -9.58
C HIS A 218 4.16 -21.26 -10.94
N TYR A 219 3.46 -20.25 -11.47
CA TYR A 219 2.85 -20.32 -12.80
C TYR A 219 3.88 -20.62 -13.88
N HIS A 220 5.03 -19.99 -13.87
CA HIS A 220 6.11 -20.26 -14.83
C HIS A 220 6.67 -21.68 -14.71
N GLU A 221 6.79 -22.23 -13.51
CA GLU A 221 7.23 -23.62 -13.32
C GLU A 221 6.17 -24.62 -13.85
N TYR A 222 4.88 -24.41 -13.57
CA TYR A 222 3.82 -25.23 -14.15
C TYR A 222 3.82 -25.15 -15.69
N LYS A 223 4.07 -23.96 -16.24
CA LYS A 223 4.19 -23.76 -17.71
C LYS A 223 5.33 -24.57 -18.31
N LYS A 224 6.49 -24.59 -17.68
CA LYS A 224 7.64 -25.42 -18.10
C LYS A 224 7.32 -26.92 -18.08
N LEU A 225 6.56 -27.35 -17.10
CA LEU A 225 6.15 -28.75 -16.95
C LEU A 225 4.98 -29.14 -17.89
N GLY A 226 4.33 -28.19 -18.55
CA GLY A 226 3.14 -28.44 -19.39
C GLY A 226 1.92 -28.91 -18.60
N LEU A 227 1.81 -28.51 -17.33
CA LEU A 227 0.76 -28.94 -16.41
C LEU A 227 -0.18 -27.78 -16.07
N LYS A 228 -1.47 -28.11 -15.83
CA LYS A 228 -2.42 -27.18 -15.23
C LYS A 228 -2.01 -26.92 -13.77
N MET A 229 -2.03 -25.65 -13.38
CA MET A 229 -1.71 -25.21 -12.04
C MET A 229 -2.96 -25.21 -11.16
N PRO A 230 -3.07 -26.05 -10.13
CA PRO A 230 -4.17 -25.96 -9.17
C PRO A 230 -4.09 -24.64 -8.41
N VAL A 231 -5.23 -23.99 -8.22
CA VAL A 231 -5.38 -22.75 -7.46
C VAL A 231 -6.63 -22.84 -6.61
N SER A 232 -6.59 -22.32 -5.41
CA SER A 232 -7.76 -22.12 -4.56
C SER A 232 -7.71 -20.75 -3.92
N VAL A 233 -8.87 -20.11 -3.82
CA VAL A 233 -9.00 -18.75 -3.30
C VAL A 233 -9.96 -18.77 -2.12
N THR A 234 -9.57 -18.19 -0.99
CA THR A 234 -10.47 -18.04 0.16
C THR A 234 -10.81 -16.59 0.40
N LEU A 235 -11.98 -16.36 0.98
CA LEU A 235 -12.45 -15.07 1.43
C LEU A 235 -12.99 -15.20 2.85
N GLY A 236 -12.64 -14.28 3.74
CA GLY A 236 -13.09 -14.28 5.13
C GLY A 236 -12.38 -15.32 6.01
N GLY A 237 -13.07 -15.75 7.07
CA GLY A 237 -12.48 -16.53 8.16
C GLY A 237 -11.88 -15.62 9.24
N ASP A 238 -10.78 -16.05 9.87
CA ASP A 238 -10.02 -15.20 10.79
C ASP A 238 -9.38 -14.03 10.02
N PRO A 239 -9.55 -12.74 10.43
CA PRO A 239 -9.03 -11.58 9.70
C PRO A 239 -7.50 -11.61 9.51
N VAL A 240 -6.77 -12.32 10.35
CA VAL A 240 -5.31 -12.50 10.23
C VAL A 240 -4.94 -13.19 8.90
N TYR A 241 -5.81 -14.01 8.31
CA TYR A 241 -5.51 -14.64 7.01
C TYR A 241 -5.37 -13.60 5.89
N THR A 242 -6.25 -12.60 5.90
CA THR A 242 -6.20 -11.47 4.96
C THR A 242 -4.87 -10.71 5.11
N TYR A 243 -4.48 -10.38 6.34
CA TYR A 243 -3.21 -9.70 6.59
C TYR A 243 -2.01 -10.58 6.17
N ALA A 244 -1.98 -11.85 6.57
CA ALA A 244 -0.86 -12.75 6.24
C ALA A 244 -0.64 -12.88 4.73
N ALA A 245 -1.72 -12.84 3.92
CA ALA A 245 -1.63 -12.86 2.46
C ALA A 245 -1.02 -11.59 1.85
N THR A 246 -0.96 -10.47 2.59
CA THR A 246 -0.30 -9.22 2.15
C THR A 246 1.14 -9.12 2.63
N ALA A 247 1.52 -9.90 3.64
CA ALA A 247 2.81 -9.80 4.32
C ALA A 247 3.98 -10.18 3.39
N PRO A 248 5.09 -9.41 3.37
CA PRO A 248 6.26 -9.70 2.53
C PRO A 248 7.13 -10.80 3.15
N MET A 249 6.58 -12.01 3.23
CA MET A 249 7.32 -13.17 3.77
C MET A 249 8.50 -13.53 2.87
N PRO A 250 9.62 -14.03 3.45
CA PRO A 250 10.71 -14.60 2.67
C PRO A 250 10.25 -15.77 1.81
N ASP A 251 10.94 -15.97 0.69
CA ASP A 251 10.68 -17.10 -0.20
C ASP A 251 10.69 -18.45 0.54
N ASN A 252 9.78 -19.33 0.17
CA ASN A 252 9.63 -20.67 0.73
C ASN A 252 9.23 -20.71 2.22
N MET A 253 8.65 -19.63 2.74
CA MET A 253 7.97 -19.63 4.04
C MET A 253 6.45 -19.57 3.82
N ASP A 254 5.74 -20.46 4.52
CA ASP A 254 4.27 -20.51 4.47
C ASP A 254 3.69 -19.34 5.29
N GLU A 255 2.92 -18.49 4.66
CA GLU A 255 2.28 -17.31 5.28
C GLU A 255 1.36 -17.70 6.45
N TYR A 256 0.87 -18.95 6.49
CA TYR A 256 0.11 -19.45 7.61
C TYR A 256 0.94 -19.74 8.87
N MET A 257 2.27 -19.74 8.77
CA MET A 257 3.12 -19.67 9.96
C MET A 257 3.01 -18.29 10.62
N LEU A 258 3.05 -17.22 9.82
CA LEU A 258 2.83 -15.87 10.33
C LEU A 258 1.42 -15.73 10.90
N ALA A 259 0.39 -16.20 10.18
CA ALA A 259 -0.97 -16.20 10.69
C ALA A 259 -1.10 -16.96 12.02
N GLY A 260 -0.45 -18.12 12.15
CA GLY A 260 -0.41 -18.90 13.39
C GLY A 260 0.30 -18.18 14.52
N PHE A 261 1.41 -17.48 14.23
CA PHE A 261 2.13 -16.65 15.19
C PHE A 261 1.25 -15.49 15.68
N LEU A 262 0.64 -14.71 14.79
CA LEU A 262 -0.19 -13.57 15.15
C LEU A 262 -1.41 -13.97 15.98
N ARG A 263 -2.10 -15.02 15.60
CA ARG A 263 -3.29 -15.51 16.31
C ARG A 263 -3.00 -16.43 17.50
N LYS A 264 -1.72 -16.70 17.81
CA LYS A 264 -1.25 -17.60 18.89
C LYS A 264 -1.89 -19.01 18.84
N LYS A 265 -2.27 -19.43 17.63
CA LYS A 265 -2.97 -20.69 17.40
C LYS A 265 -2.78 -21.13 15.96
N LYS A 266 -2.51 -22.43 15.77
CA LYS A 266 -2.36 -22.98 14.41
C LYS A 266 -3.58 -22.72 13.54
N VAL A 267 -3.35 -22.49 12.25
CA VAL A 267 -4.38 -22.47 11.22
C VAL A 267 -4.78 -23.91 10.93
N GLU A 268 -6.05 -24.25 11.11
CA GLU A 268 -6.59 -25.54 10.73
C GLU A 268 -6.98 -25.53 9.25
N LEU A 269 -6.44 -26.46 8.48
CA LEU A 269 -6.62 -26.55 7.05
C LEU A 269 -7.42 -27.77 6.66
N VAL A 270 -8.33 -27.64 5.70
CA VAL A 270 -9.09 -28.74 5.11
C VAL A 270 -8.78 -28.85 3.62
N LYS A 271 -8.81 -30.08 3.12
CA LYS A 271 -8.61 -30.35 1.70
C LYS A 271 -9.78 -29.78 0.88
N CYS A 272 -9.49 -29.13 -0.24
CA CYS A 272 -10.46 -28.73 -1.23
C CYS A 272 -11.22 -29.93 -1.82
N ILE A 273 -12.37 -29.68 -2.44
CA ILE A 273 -13.26 -30.71 -2.99
C ILE A 273 -12.77 -31.18 -4.37
N THR A 274 -12.22 -30.25 -5.18
CA THR A 274 -11.91 -30.50 -6.60
C THR A 274 -10.42 -30.44 -6.93
N ASN A 275 -9.56 -30.06 -5.98
CA ASN A 275 -8.10 -30.09 -6.13
C ASN A 275 -7.40 -30.51 -4.84
N ASP A 276 -6.07 -30.63 -4.85
CA ASP A 276 -5.27 -31.12 -3.72
C ASP A 276 -4.76 -30.00 -2.79
N ILE A 277 -5.27 -28.77 -2.92
CA ILE A 277 -4.91 -27.64 -2.06
C ILE A 277 -5.67 -27.77 -0.73
N TYR A 278 -4.98 -27.34 0.34
CA TYR A 278 -5.56 -27.21 1.68
C TYR A 278 -5.77 -25.73 2.00
N VAL A 279 -6.95 -25.39 2.50
CA VAL A 279 -7.41 -24.04 2.80
C VAL A 279 -7.93 -23.92 4.23
N PRO A 280 -7.97 -22.71 4.83
CA PRO A 280 -8.54 -22.52 6.17
C PRO A 280 -9.94 -23.10 6.30
N ALA A 281 -10.13 -23.91 7.34
CA ALA A 281 -11.38 -24.63 7.58
C ALA A 281 -12.57 -23.71 7.91
N ASP A 282 -12.29 -22.49 8.31
CA ASP A 282 -13.22 -21.47 8.80
C ASP A 282 -13.44 -20.30 7.82
N ALA A 283 -12.87 -20.35 6.61
CA ALA A 283 -13.13 -19.36 5.56
C ALA A 283 -14.63 -19.22 5.27
N ASP A 284 -15.08 -18.01 4.87
CA ASP A 284 -16.46 -17.78 4.49
C ASP A 284 -16.77 -18.35 3.12
N PHE A 285 -15.87 -18.12 2.13
CA PHE A 285 -15.95 -18.67 0.78
C PHE A 285 -14.65 -19.35 0.39
N VAL A 286 -14.74 -20.38 -0.45
CA VAL A 286 -13.62 -21.01 -1.14
C VAL A 286 -13.98 -21.17 -2.62
N LEU A 287 -13.13 -20.62 -3.49
CA LEU A 287 -13.20 -20.78 -4.94
C LEU A 287 -12.09 -21.76 -5.33
N GLU A 288 -12.45 -22.94 -5.79
CA GLU A 288 -11.51 -24.00 -6.15
C GLU A 288 -11.41 -24.12 -7.67
N GLY A 289 -10.21 -24.34 -8.18
CA GLY A 289 -10.05 -24.48 -9.62
C GLY A 289 -8.60 -24.62 -10.08
N TYR A 290 -8.33 -24.12 -11.27
CA TYR A 290 -7.01 -24.20 -11.90
C TYR A 290 -6.75 -23.03 -12.84
N VAL A 291 -5.48 -22.78 -13.10
CA VAL A 291 -4.97 -21.96 -14.22
C VAL A 291 -4.34 -22.90 -15.23
N ASP A 292 -4.65 -22.74 -16.52
CA ASP A 292 -4.04 -23.50 -17.61
C ASP A 292 -2.99 -22.65 -18.33
N PRO A 293 -1.68 -22.92 -18.14
CA PRO A 293 -0.63 -22.13 -18.78
C PRO A 293 -0.53 -22.32 -20.30
N ALA A 294 -1.28 -23.27 -20.86
CA ALA A 294 -1.36 -23.50 -22.30
C ALA A 294 -2.43 -22.63 -23.00
N GLU A 295 -3.33 -22.02 -22.22
CA GLU A 295 -4.34 -21.09 -22.73
C GLU A 295 -3.77 -19.70 -22.98
N ASP A 296 -4.35 -18.99 -23.96
CA ASP A 296 -4.10 -17.57 -24.15
C ASP A 296 -4.60 -16.77 -22.94
N PRO A 297 -3.79 -15.80 -22.47
CA PRO A 297 -4.20 -14.94 -21.36
C PRO A 297 -5.40 -14.06 -21.77
N VAL A 298 -6.11 -13.55 -20.78
CA VAL A 298 -7.24 -12.63 -20.96
C VAL A 298 -6.79 -11.19 -20.68
N LEU A 299 -7.37 -10.24 -21.41
CA LEU A 299 -7.18 -8.82 -21.14
C LEU A 299 -7.92 -8.45 -19.84
N GLU A 300 -7.18 -8.15 -18.78
CA GLU A 300 -7.64 -7.74 -17.46
C GLU A 300 -7.45 -6.24 -17.28
N GLY A 301 -8.41 -5.58 -16.70
CA GLY A 301 -8.35 -4.15 -16.46
C GLY A 301 -9.23 -3.33 -17.41
N PRO A 302 -9.18 -2.01 -17.28
CA PRO A 302 -8.46 -1.27 -16.23
C PRO A 302 -9.02 -1.51 -14.83
N PHE A 303 -8.25 -1.12 -13.80
CA PHE A 303 -8.67 -1.20 -12.40
C PHE A 303 -8.18 0.03 -11.64
N GLY A 304 -9.09 0.68 -10.90
CA GLY A 304 -8.73 1.77 -10.00
C GLY A 304 -7.90 1.24 -8.83
N ASP A 305 -6.61 1.56 -8.78
CA ASP A 305 -5.65 0.89 -7.90
C ASP A 305 -5.13 1.79 -6.77
N HIS A 306 -4.36 1.20 -5.84
CA HIS A 306 -3.88 1.83 -4.60
C HIS A 306 -2.97 3.05 -4.83
N THR A 307 -2.40 3.20 -6.01
CA THR A 307 -1.65 4.42 -6.38
C THR A 307 -2.53 5.65 -6.56
N GLY A 308 -3.85 5.48 -6.60
CA GLY A 308 -4.81 6.53 -6.91
C GLY A 308 -5.00 6.79 -8.41
N PHE A 309 -4.36 5.97 -9.23
CA PHE A 309 -4.47 5.97 -10.69
C PHE A 309 -4.99 4.63 -11.18
N TYR A 310 -5.55 4.61 -12.40
CA TYR A 310 -5.92 3.33 -13.02
C TYR A 310 -4.68 2.50 -13.34
N SER A 311 -4.69 1.24 -12.94
CA SER A 311 -3.85 0.20 -13.53
C SER A 311 -4.42 -0.09 -14.90
N LEU A 312 -3.66 0.20 -15.96
CA LEU A 312 -4.11 0.02 -17.33
C LEU A 312 -4.29 -1.46 -17.68
N ALA A 313 -5.14 -1.74 -18.65
CA ALA A 313 -5.44 -3.11 -19.04
C ALA A 313 -4.19 -3.83 -19.58
N ASP A 314 -3.99 -5.10 -19.16
CA ASP A 314 -2.90 -5.95 -19.61
C ASP A 314 -3.34 -7.43 -19.58
N TYR A 315 -2.51 -8.32 -20.11
CA TYR A 315 -2.82 -9.73 -20.27
C TYR A 315 -2.40 -10.56 -19.08
N TYR A 316 -3.38 -11.28 -18.47
CA TYR A 316 -3.17 -12.16 -17.32
C TYR A 316 -3.78 -13.54 -17.53
N PRO A 317 -3.29 -14.56 -16.80
CA PRO A 317 -3.85 -15.92 -16.85
C PRO A 317 -5.32 -15.95 -16.43
N LYS A 318 -6.08 -16.87 -17.03
CA LYS A 318 -7.47 -17.18 -16.62
C LYS A 318 -7.46 -18.15 -15.45
N PHE A 319 -8.25 -17.89 -14.43
CA PHE A 319 -8.56 -18.85 -13.38
C PHE A 319 -9.94 -19.46 -13.63
N HIS A 320 -9.97 -20.76 -13.85
CA HIS A 320 -11.17 -21.56 -14.07
C HIS A 320 -11.65 -22.14 -12.76
N ILE A 321 -12.81 -21.69 -12.29
CA ILE A 321 -13.42 -22.17 -11.05
C ILE A 321 -14.21 -23.44 -11.35
N THR A 322 -13.97 -24.50 -10.60
CA THR A 322 -14.62 -25.81 -10.72
C THR A 322 -15.59 -26.12 -9.59
N CYS A 323 -15.44 -25.42 -8.46
CA CYS A 323 -16.33 -25.55 -7.31
C CYS A 323 -16.28 -24.26 -6.46
N ILE A 324 -17.44 -23.87 -5.95
CA ILE A 324 -17.54 -22.84 -4.90
C ILE A 324 -18.09 -23.51 -3.65
N THR A 325 -17.37 -23.39 -2.53
CA THR A 325 -17.89 -23.81 -1.24
C THR A 325 -17.99 -22.60 -0.30
N HIS A 326 -18.94 -22.63 0.64
CA HIS A 326 -19.10 -21.53 1.58
C HIS A 326 -19.81 -21.97 2.87
N ARG A 327 -19.72 -21.13 3.89
CA ARG A 327 -20.51 -21.27 5.11
C ARG A 327 -21.98 -20.96 4.82
N LYS A 328 -22.90 -21.56 5.57
CA LYS A 328 -24.33 -21.24 5.43
C LYS A 328 -24.66 -19.77 5.68
N LYS A 329 -23.94 -19.14 6.63
CA LYS A 329 -24.05 -17.71 6.93
C LYS A 329 -22.72 -17.03 6.57
N ALA A 330 -22.34 -17.12 5.31
CA ALA A 330 -21.12 -16.50 4.82
C ALA A 330 -21.28 -14.99 4.72
N ILE A 331 -20.21 -14.25 4.99
CA ILE A 331 -20.11 -12.81 4.83
C ILE A 331 -19.04 -12.56 3.77
N TYR A 332 -19.34 -11.71 2.80
CA TYR A 332 -18.40 -11.39 1.73
C TYR A 332 -17.51 -10.20 2.15
N PRO A 333 -16.23 -10.43 2.47
CA PRO A 333 -15.31 -9.33 2.73
C PRO A 333 -14.78 -8.76 1.42
N THR A 334 -14.66 -7.45 1.37
CA THR A 334 -14.12 -6.73 0.21
C THR A 334 -13.44 -5.45 0.67
N THR A 335 -12.67 -4.82 -0.20
CA THR A 335 -12.06 -3.50 0.02
C THR A 335 -12.09 -2.69 -1.26
N ILE A 336 -11.91 -1.39 -1.13
CA ILE A 336 -11.53 -0.51 -2.24
C ILE A 336 -10.15 0.06 -1.99
N VAL A 337 -9.44 0.32 -3.07
CA VAL A 337 -8.22 1.11 -3.13
C VAL A 337 -8.42 2.26 -4.11
N GLY A 338 -7.59 3.29 -4.05
CA GLY A 338 -7.75 4.48 -4.89
C GLY A 338 -6.84 5.60 -4.42
N VAL A 339 -7.25 6.87 -4.64
CA VAL A 339 -6.50 8.01 -4.09
C VAL A 339 -6.42 7.87 -2.57
N PRO A 340 -5.20 7.91 -1.97
CA PRO A 340 -5.06 7.74 -0.53
C PRO A 340 -5.69 8.92 0.27
N PRO A 341 -6.08 8.71 1.55
CA PRO A 341 -6.00 7.45 2.30
C PRO A 341 -7.17 6.51 2.02
N GLN A 342 -6.93 5.19 2.09
CA GLN A 342 -7.93 4.13 2.05
C GLN A 342 -7.65 3.07 3.14
N GLU A 343 -8.38 1.96 3.14
CA GLU A 343 -8.22 0.87 4.12
C GLU A 343 -6.81 0.24 4.11
N ASP A 344 -6.19 0.16 2.94
CA ASP A 344 -4.85 -0.41 2.70
C ASP A 344 -3.72 0.35 3.42
N GLU A 345 -3.94 1.62 3.80
CA GLU A 345 -3.03 2.37 4.67
C GLU A 345 -2.66 1.59 5.93
N TRP A 346 -3.64 0.96 6.57
CA TRP A 346 -3.43 0.29 7.85
C TRP A 346 -2.84 -1.11 7.70
N LEU A 347 -3.07 -1.78 6.57
CA LEU A 347 -2.35 -3.00 6.20
C LEU A 347 -0.86 -2.70 5.94
N GLY A 348 -0.58 -1.60 5.23
CA GLY A 348 0.77 -1.09 5.01
C GLY A 348 1.47 -0.68 6.30
N LYS A 349 0.78 0.05 7.18
CA LYS A 349 1.31 0.49 8.49
C LYS A 349 1.64 -0.70 9.39
N ALA A 350 0.76 -1.70 9.49
CA ALA A 350 1.05 -2.93 10.23
C ALA A 350 2.29 -3.65 9.67
N THR A 351 2.41 -3.73 8.33
CA THR A 351 3.58 -4.33 7.69
C THR A 351 4.86 -3.57 7.99
N GLU A 352 4.84 -2.24 7.92
CA GLU A 352 5.96 -1.36 8.28
C GLU A 352 6.48 -1.67 9.69
N ARG A 353 5.59 -1.75 10.68
CA ARG A 353 5.95 -1.97 12.08
C ARG A 353 6.41 -3.42 12.35
N ILE A 354 5.69 -4.40 11.82
CA ILE A 354 6.01 -5.82 12.03
C ILE A 354 7.35 -6.20 11.42
N PHE A 355 7.67 -5.69 10.23
CA PHE A 355 8.90 -6.05 9.52
C PHE A 355 10.11 -5.18 9.88
N LEU A 356 9.93 -4.11 10.67
CA LEU A 356 11.04 -3.31 11.19
C LEU A 356 12.02 -4.16 12.02
N SER A 357 11.51 -4.98 12.95
CA SER A 357 12.34 -5.84 13.80
C SER A 357 13.18 -6.85 13.02
N PRO A 358 12.66 -7.62 12.06
CA PRO A 358 13.47 -8.46 11.17
C PRO A 358 14.58 -7.70 10.44
N ILE A 359 14.30 -6.50 9.93
CA ILE A 359 15.31 -5.64 9.26
C ILE A 359 16.42 -5.28 10.23
N GLN A 360 16.10 -4.82 11.43
CA GLN A 360 17.06 -4.46 12.48
C GLN A 360 17.93 -5.65 12.88
N MET A 361 17.36 -6.83 12.99
CA MET A 361 18.06 -8.01 13.48
C MET A 361 18.96 -8.68 12.45
N THR A 362 18.58 -8.65 11.18
CA THR A 362 19.23 -9.45 10.13
C THR A 362 20.11 -8.65 9.19
N MET A 363 19.81 -7.34 9.00
CA MET A 363 20.45 -6.55 7.95
C MET A 363 21.02 -5.23 8.43
N LEU A 364 20.24 -4.47 9.22
CA LEU A 364 20.50 -3.06 9.51
C LEU A 364 20.29 -2.76 11.00
N PRO A 365 21.18 -3.22 11.88
CA PRO A 365 21.06 -3.02 13.33
C PRO A 365 21.10 -1.54 13.76
N GLU A 366 21.60 -0.66 12.90
CA GLU A 366 21.60 0.78 13.10
C GLU A 366 20.25 1.46 12.88
N VAL A 367 19.31 0.81 12.18
CA VAL A 367 17.96 1.37 11.99
C VAL A 367 17.24 1.40 13.33
N VAL A 368 16.72 2.58 13.68
CA VAL A 368 15.96 2.82 14.90
C VAL A 368 14.47 2.79 14.61
N ASP A 369 14.07 3.44 13.50
CA ASP A 369 12.68 3.57 13.10
C ASP A 369 12.53 3.77 11.60
N MET A 370 11.35 3.49 11.06
CA MET A 370 11.02 3.64 9.64
C MET A 370 9.54 3.99 9.48
N VAL A 371 9.25 4.93 8.58
CA VAL A 371 7.88 5.32 8.20
C VAL A 371 7.76 5.35 6.69
N MET A 372 6.70 4.75 6.19
CA MET A 372 6.28 4.85 4.78
C MET A 372 4.99 5.71 4.70
N PRO A 373 5.10 7.00 4.32
CA PRO A 373 3.95 7.89 4.25
C PRO A 373 2.84 7.38 3.35
N VAL A 374 1.59 7.58 3.77
CA VAL A 374 0.41 7.18 2.98
C VAL A 374 0.37 7.87 1.62
N GLU A 375 0.85 9.10 1.54
CA GLU A 375 0.99 9.87 0.30
C GLU A 375 2.00 9.23 -0.66
N GLY A 376 2.98 8.49 -0.14
CA GLY A 376 3.92 7.67 -0.92
C GLY A 376 3.35 6.30 -1.28
N VAL A 377 2.07 6.04 -1.06
CA VAL A 377 1.36 4.79 -1.34
C VAL A 377 2.13 3.54 -0.89
N PHE A 378 2.74 3.63 0.30
CA PHE A 378 3.49 2.59 1.03
C PHE A 378 4.77 2.09 0.37
N HIS A 379 5.16 2.61 -0.79
CA HIS A 379 6.40 2.19 -1.45
C HIS A 379 7.17 3.34 -2.13
N ASN A 380 6.51 4.42 -2.56
CA ASN A 380 7.22 5.49 -3.26
C ASN A 380 8.15 6.28 -2.34
N ILE A 381 7.79 6.48 -1.07
CA ILE A 381 8.57 7.25 -0.10
C ILE A 381 8.82 6.40 1.14
N ALA A 382 10.05 6.42 1.65
CA ALA A 382 10.41 5.87 2.96
C ALA A 382 11.30 6.85 3.70
N ILE A 383 11.01 7.04 5.00
CA ILE A 383 11.79 7.85 5.92
C ILE A 383 12.37 6.90 6.96
N VAL A 384 13.70 6.90 7.12
CA VAL A 384 14.42 5.94 7.95
C VAL A 384 15.28 6.68 8.97
N LYS A 385 15.04 6.43 10.25
CA LYS A 385 15.86 6.94 11.36
C LYS A 385 16.92 5.91 11.72
N ILE A 386 18.18 6.34 11.79
CA ILE A 386 19.30 5.48 12.15
C ILE A 386 20.08 6.04 13.35
N LYS A 387 20.89 5.17 13.95
CA LYS A 387 21.95 5.57 14.87
C LYS A 387 23.27 5.52 14.11
N LYS A 388 23.68 6.67 13.57
CA LYS A 388 24.92 6.80 12.79
C LYS A 388 26.16 6.64 13.66
N SER A 389 27.18 5.96 13.15
CA SER A 389 28.45 5.70 13.86
C SER A 389 29.69 5.86 12.99
N TYR A 390 29.56 5.96 11.66
CA TYR A 390 30.65 6.14 10.72
C TYR A 390 30.19 6.86 9.45
N ALA A 391 31.13 7.39 8.69
CA ALA A 391 30.90 8.10 7.43
C ALA A 391 30.26 7.21 6.35
N GLY A 392 29.29 7.74 5.61
CA GLY A 392 28.58 7.03 4.54
C GLY A 392 27.52 6.02 5.00
N GLN A 393 27.25 5.93 6.29
CA GLN A 393 26.29 4.95 6.82
C GLN A 393 24.86 5.22 6.36
N GLY A 394 24.44 6.48 6.16
CA GLY A 394 23.14 6.83 5.59
C GLY A 394 22.94 6.25 4.19
N ARG A 395 23.96 6.39 3.32
CA ARG A 395 23.94 5.80 1.97
C ARG A 395 23.91 4.26 2.02
N LYS A 396 24.70 3.65 2.91
CA LYS A 396 24.70 2.18 3.12
C LYS A 396 23.31 1.66 3.46
N VAL A 397 22.60 2.34 4.35
CA VAL A 397 21.23 1.95 4.75
C VAL A 397 20.29 2.03 3.55
N ALA A 398 20.30 3.12 2.80
CA ALA A 398 19.44 3.28 1.62
C ALA A 398 19.68 2.17 0.58
N HIS A 399 20.94 1.88 0.24
CA HIS A 399 21.27 0.83 -0.72
C HIS A 399 20.91 -0.58 -0.22
N SER A 400 21.04 -0.83 1.07
CA SER A 400 20.66 -2.12 1.67
C SER A 400 19.15 -2.35 1.59
N LEU A 401 18.33 -1.31 1.91
CA LEU A 401 16.88 -1.40 1.83
C LEU A 401 16.41 -1.54 0.38
N TRP A 402 16.98 -0.82 -0.58
CA TRP A 402 16.65 -0.97 -2.00
C TRP A 402 17.00 -2.35 -2.58
N GLY A 403 17.85 -3.11 -1.90
CA GLY A 403 18.16 -4.50 -2.25
C GLY A 403 17.31 -5.54 -1.53
N ALA A 404 16.39 -5.15 -0.64
CA ALA A 404 15.73 -6.06 0.29
C ALA A 404 14.22 -6.22 0.01
N GLY A 405 13.79 -7.40 -0.39
CA GLY A 405 12.38 -7.78 -0.50
C GLY A 405 11.54 -6.73 -1.24
N GLN A 406 10.36 -6.38 -0.70
CA GLN A 406 9.49 -5.37 -1.31
C GLN A 406 10.00 -3.93 -1.16
N MET A 407 10.98 -3.66 -0.29
CA MET A 407 11.64 -2.35 -0.23
C MET A 407 12.36 -2.00 -1.54
N MET A 408 12.63 -2.99 -2.41
CA MET A 408 13.16 -2.73 -3.75
C MET A 408 12.26 -1.83 -4.62
N PHE A 409 10.97 -1.71 -4.30
CA PHE A 409 10.03 -0.86 -5.04
C PHE A 409 10.10 0.62 -4.63
N ASN A 410 10.75 0.94 -3.49
CA ASN A 410 10.87 2.31 -3.02
C ASN A 410 11.60 3.20 -4.04
N LYS A 411 11.06 4.41 -4.29
CA LYS A 411 11.62 5.40 -5.21
C LYS A 411 12.41 6.50 -4.50
N VAL A 412 11.90 6.97 -3.36
CA VAL A 412 12.50 8.09 -2.62
C VAL A 412 12.77 7.63 -1.19
N MET A 413 14.02 7.74 -0.76
CA MET A 413 14.43 7.36 0.59
C MET A 413 15.14 8.51 1.29
N ILE A 414 14.66 8.86 2.49
CA ILE A 414 15.25 9.87 3.35
C ILE A 414 15.84 9.15 4.56
N VAL A 415 17.14 9.26 4.78
CA VAL A 415 17.82 8.67 5.93
C VAL A 415 18.30 9.79 6.85
N LEU A 416 17.93 9.74 8.12
CA LEU A 416 18.31 10.74 9.13
C LEU A 416 18.70 10.06 10.44
N ASP A 417 19.42 10.79 11.33
CA ASP A 417 19.93 10.28 12.61
C ASP A 417 19.58 11.15 13.82
N ARG A 418 18.78 12.21 13.61
CA ARG A 418 18.31 13.06 14.71
C ARG A 418 17.16 12.43 15.45
N ASP A 419 17.12 12.68 16.76
CA ASP A 419 16.05 12.20 17.63
C ASP A 419 14.79 13.08 17.49
N ILE A 420 14.04 12.79 16.43
CA ILE A 420 12.73 13.38 16.12
C ILE A 420 11.70 12.28 15.87
N ASP A 421 10.44 12.61 15.98
CA ASP A 421 9.36 11.79 15.42
C ASP A 421 9.39 11.90 13.90
N ILE A 422 9.67 10.80 13.22
CA ILE A 422 9.74 10.77 11.74
C ILE A 422 8.37 10.70 11.07
N SER A 423 7.28 10.60 11.85
CA SER A 423 5.91 10.80 11.38
C SER A 423 5.52 12.28 11.35
N ASP A 424 6.28 13.16 12.02
CA ASP A 424 6.18 14.61 11.88
C ASP A 424 6.96 15.09 10.66
N TYR A 425 6.27 15.19 9.53
CA TYR A 425 6.89 15.58 8.25
C TYR A 425 7.45 17.00 8.26
N GLU A 426 6.92 17.90 9.10
CA GLU A 426 7.52 19.23 9.28
C GLU A 426 8.89 19.13 9.97
N ALA A 427 9.01 18.29 11.00
CA ALA A 427 10.28 18.03 11.66
C ALA A 427 11.30 17.39 10.70
N VAL A 428 10.87 16.42 9.89
CA VAL A 428 11.72 15.79 8.86
C VAL A 428 12.21 16.82 7.85
N MET A 429 11.33 17.65 7.29
CA MET A 429 11.71 18.69 6.33
C MET A 429 12.68 19.72 6.94
N LYS A 430 12.50 20.05 8.21
CA LYS A 430 13.40 20.94 8.95
C LYS A 430 14.80 20.33 9.10
N VAL A 431 14.90 19.04 9.42
CA VAL A 431 16.17 18.31 9.47
C VAL A 431 16.80 18.29 8.08
N MET A 432 16.08 17.92 7.02
CA MET A 432 16.58 17.94 5.65
C MET A 432 17.14 19.32 5.24
N ASN A 433 16.43 20.39 5.58
CA ASN A 433 16.92 21.74 5.30
C ASN A 433 18.22 22.08 6.04
N GLN A 434 18.43 21.53 7.21
CA GLN A 434 19.65 21.78 8.02
C GLN A 434 20.84 20.94 7.58
N THR A 435 20.61 19.67 7.20
CA THR A 435 21.66 18.66 7.03
C THR A 435 21.99 18.34 5.58
N VAL A 436 21.02 18.45 4.65
CA VAL A 436 21.23 18.04 3.25
C VAL A 436 21.87 19.17 2.45
N ASP A 437 23.04 18.91 1.88
CA ASP A 437 23.57 19.67 0.75
C ASP A 437 23.09 18.99 -0.57
N PRO A 438 22.33 19.68 -1.42
CA PRO A 438 21.84 19.08 -2.65
C PRO A 438 22.96 18.49 -3.54
N GLY A 439 24.13 19.11 -3.58
CA GLY A 439 25.27 18.67 -4.41
C GLY A 439 26.01 17.45 -3.87
N ALA A 440 26.02 17.25 -2.54
CA ALA A 440 26.80 16.21 -1.88
C ALA A 440 25.94 15.06 -1.32
N ASP A 441 24.77 15.37 -0.76
CA ASP A 441 23.99 14.42 0.03
C ASP A 441 22.81 13.78 -0.71
N VAL A 442 22.58 14.20 -1.94
CA VAL A 442 21.59 13.59 -2.83
C VAL A 442 22.26 12.60 -3.76
N PHE A 443 21.70 11.40 -3.88
CA PHE A 443 22.24 10.37 -4.75
C PHE A 443 21.14 9.59 -5.45
N THR A 444 21.44 9.06 -6.62
CA THR A 444 20.48 8.32 -7.44
C THR A 444 20.97 6.90 -7.71
N ALA A 445 20.03 5.99 -7.90
CA ALA A 445 20.28 4.64 -8.38
C ALA A 445 19.19 4.24 -9.39
N LYS A 446 19.29 3.05 -9.96
CA LYS A 446 18.26 2.43 -10.81
C LYS A 446 17.99 1.02 -10.35
N GLY A 447 16.74 0.61 -10.43
CA GLY A 447 16.36 -0.74 -10.01
C GLY A 447 14.88 -1.02 -10.24
N PRO A 448 14.37 -2.12 -9.67
CA PRO A 448 12.96 -2.44 -9.72
C PRO A 448 12.11 -1.31 -9.11
N VAL A 449 10.98 -1.02 -9.72
CA VAL A 449 9.90 -0.19 -9.17
C VAL A 449 8.62 -1.01 -9.24
N ASP A 450 7.58 -0.56 -8.55
CA ASP A 450 6.30 -1.25 -8.60
C ASP A 450 5.77 -1.35 -10.04
N VAL A 451 5.05 -2.42 -10.36
CA VAL A 451 4.48 -2.63 -11.71
C VAL A 451 3.44 -1.57 -12.06
N LEU A 452 2.84 -0.93 -11.06
CA LEU A 452 1.88 0.17 -11.22
C LEU A 452 2.58 1.53 -11.38
N ASP A 453 3.91 1.58 -11.32
CA ASP A 453 4.63 2.82 -11.60
C ASP A 453 4.44 3.22 -13.07
N HIS A 454 3.70 4.31 -13.27
CA HIS A 454 3.43 4.85 -14.59
C HIS A 454 4.45 5.90 -15.04
N ALA A 455 5.28 6.41 -14.13
CA ALA A 455 6.24 7.48 -14.43
C ALA A 455 7.52 7.01 -15.09
N SER A 456 7.95 5.78 -14.86
CA SER A 456 9.18 5.21 -15.44
C SER A 456 9.02 4.91 -16.92
N ARG A 457 10.10 5.15 -17.71
CA ARG A 457 10.10 4.84 -19.15
C ARG A 457 10.00 3.36 -19.48
N LYS A 458 10.45 2.51 -18.57
CA LYS A 458 10.40 1.05 -18.70
C LYS A 458 9.45 0.45 -17.67
N PHE A 459 8.72 -0.55 -18.07
CA PHE A 459 7.85 -1.29 -17.16
C PHE A 459 8.65 -1.90 -16.01
N ALA A 460 8.21 -1.67 -14.76
CA ALA A 460 8.78 -2.18 -13.53
C ALA A 460 10.29 -1.90 -13.32
N TYR A 461 10.86 -0.88 -14.00
CA TYR A 461 12.26 -0.51 -13.89
C TYR A 461 12.43 1.00 -14.02
N GLY A 462 12.92 1.65 -12.96
CA GLY A 462 13.00 3.11 -12.87
C GLY A 462 14.13 3.62 -11.98
N GLY A 463 14.09 4.92 -11.73
CA GLY A 463 15.03 5.64 -10.87
C GLY A 463 14.72 5.51 -9.39
N LYS A 464 15.75 5.79 -8.60
CA LYS A 464 15.69 5.90 -7.14
C LYS A 464 16.43 7.15 -6.71
N LEU A 465 15.92 7.82 -5.66
CA LEU A 465 16.48 9.04 -5.08
C LEU A 465 16.71 8.84 -3.59
N GLY A 466 17.94 9.02 -3.14
CA GLY A 466 18.31 8.99 -1.72
C GLY A 466 18.71 10.37 -1.23
N PHE A 467 18.27 10.69 -0.02
CA PHE A 467 18.71 11.85 0.73
C PHE A 467 19.44 11.37 1.99
N ASP A 468 20.73 11.66 2.09
CA ASP A 468 21.49 11.48 3.33
C ASP A 468 21.30 12.72 4.21
N ALA A 469 20.22 12.71 4.99
CA ALA A 469 19.87 13.77 5.93
C ALA A 469 20.46 13.52 7.34
N THR A 470 21.50 12.70 7.45
CA THR A 470 22.23 12.48 8.70
C THR A 470 23.16 13.66 9.01
N ASP A 471 23.48 13.86 10.29
CA ASP A 471 24.52 14.81 10.69
C ASP A 471 25.89 14.38 10.12
N LYS A 472 26.65 15.35 9.61
CA LYS A 472 27.92 15.05 8.92
C LYS A 472 29.05 14.87 9.90
N LEU A 473 29.78 13.77 9.75
CA LEU A 473 31.07 13.56 10.44
C LEU A 473 32.18 14.36 9.74
N THR A 474 33.29 14.58 10.42
CA THR A 474 34.40 15.38 9.88
C THR A 474 34.89 14.87 8.52
N GLU A 475 34.87 13.55 8.33
CA GLU A 475 35.31 12.87 7.10
C GLU A 475 34.34 13.05 5.91
N GLU A 476 33.11 13.52 6.17
CA GLU A 476 32.08 13.72 5.15
C GLU A 476 31.97 15.19 4.72
N VAL A 477 32.65 16.11 5.40
CA VAL A 477 32.59 17.53 5.11
C VAL A 477 33.64 17.90 4.07
N GLU A 478 33.24 18.13 2.82
CA GLU A 478 34.15 18.56 1.76
C GLU A 478 34.40 20.07 1.78
N VAL A 479 33.38 20.87 2.10
CA VAL A 479 33.45 22.33 2.13
C VAL A 479 32.58 22.89 3.27
N VAL A 480 33.17 23.70 4.13
CA VAL A 480 32.42 24.47 5.14
C VAL A 480 31.99 25.80 4.53
N LEU A 481 30.73 25.95 4.16
CA LEU A 481 30.18 27.24 3.76
C LEU A 481 29.93 28.08 5.03
N THR A 482 30.75 29.12 5.23
CA THR A 482 30.58 30.08 6.33
C THR A 482 29.86 31.32 5.81
N GLY A 483 28.67 31.62 6.35
CA GLY A 483 27.93 32.85 6.07
C GLY A 483 26.42 32.69 6.22
N GLU A 484 25.71 33.76 6.52
CA GLU A 484 24.25 33.78 6.45
C GLU A 484 23.79 33.65 5.00
N VAL A 485 23.02 32.61 4.72
CA VAL A 485 22.48 32.34 3.40
C VAL A 485 21.12 33.02 3.26
N PHE A 486 21.08 34.15 2.55
CA PHE A 486 19.82 34.86 2.30
C PHE A 486 18.94 34.08 1.31
N VAL A 487 17.80 33.58 1.82
CA VAL A 487 16.79 32.86 1.02
C VAL A 487 15.78 33.86 0.46
N SER A 488 15.50 33.81 -0.84
CA SER A 488 14.48 34.65 -1.46
C SER A 488 13.73 33.98 -2.62
N VAL A 489 12.45 34.32 -2.71
CA VAL A 489 11.57 33.94 -3.84
C VAL A 489 10.82 35.19 -4.30
N ASP A 490 11.14 35.69 -5.51
CA ASP A 490 10.48 36.86 -6.10
C ASP A 490 9.22 36.46 -6.89
N LYS A 491 8.15 36.13 -6.16
CA LYS A 491 6.88 35.65 -6.73
C LYS A 491 6.33 36.59 -7.80
N LYS A 492 6.42 37.92 -7.58
CA LYS A 492 5.88 38.92 -8.50
C LYS A 492 6.59 38.89 -9.87
N ASN A 493 7.91 38.84 -9.86
CA ASN A 493 8.68 38.77 -11.10
C ASN A 493 8.66 37.37 -11.72
N ILE A 494 8.55 36.29 -10.90
CA ILE A 494 8.32 34.94 -11.41
C ILE A 494 7.03 34.90 -12.23
N SER A 495 5.88 35.29 -11.66
CA SER A 495 4.59 35.28 -12.37
C SER A 495 4.56 36.21 -13.60
N LYS A 496 5.31 37.31 -13.57
CA LYS A 496 5.42 38.22 -14.72
C LYS A 496 6.29 37.65 -15.83
N THR A 497 7.38 36.97 -15.48
CA THR A 497 8.38 36.46 -16.43
C THR A 497 7.96 35.13 -17.05
N PHE A 498 7.26 34.29 -16.25
CA PHE A 498 6.88 32.94 -16.62
C PHE A 498 5.35 32.77 -16.46
N PRO A 499 4.55 33.23 -17.45
CA PRO A 499 3.09 33.12 -17.39
C PRO A 499 2.59 31.65 -17.35
N GLU A 500 3.44 30.70 -17.72
CA GLU A 500 3.18 29.25 -17.60
C GLU A 500 3.20 28.73 -16.16
N ILE A 501 3.79 29.45 -15.20
CA ILE A 501 3.68 29.17 -13.76
C ILE A 501 2.37 29.76 -13.26
N LEU A 502 1.36 28.93 -13.10
CA LEU A 502 0.02 29.37 -12.76
C LEU A 502 -0.22 29.50 -11.25
N ASN A 503 0.57 28.80 -10.43
CA ASN A 503 0.49 28.90 -8.99
C ASN A 503 1.86 28.65 -8.34
N ILE A 504 2.10 29.30 -7.19
CA ILE A 504 3.34 29.24 -6.42
C ILE A 504 3.00 29.00 -4.95
N ASN A 505 3.42 27.87 -4.41
CA ASN A 505 3.37 27.63 -2.98
C ASN A 505 4.75 27.84 -2.35
N ASP A 506 4.89 28.94 -1.61
CA ASP A 506 6.10 29.34 -0.90
C ASP A 506 6.05 29.06 0.61
N SER A 507 5.00 28.40 1.10
CA SER A 507 4.86 28.06 2.53
C SER A 507 5.98 27.16 3.05
N LEU A 508 6.60 26.39 2.14
CA LEU A 508 7.69 25.47 2.43
C LEU A 508 9.09 26.10 2.32
N VAL A 509 9.19 27.37 1.96
CA VAL A 509 10.49 28.08 1.84
C VAL A 509 11.26 28.08 3.15
N LYS A 510 10.57 28.17 4.29
CA LYS A 510 11.16 28.02 5.63
C LYS A 510 11.85 26.66 5.84
N TYR A 511 11.52 25.67 5.04
CA TYR A 511 12.13 24.31 5.02
C TYR A 511 13.01 24.09 3.78
N GLY A 512 13.41 25.15 3.08
CA GLY A 512 14.28 25.06 1.91
C GLY A 512 13.63 24.50 0.65
N ALA A 513 12.30 24.48 0.58
CA ALA A 513 11.55 23.93 -0.55
C ALA A 513 10.58 24.94 -1.16
N LEU A 514 10.36 24.85 -2.47
CA LEU A 514 9.40 25.65 -3.24
C LEU A 514 8.59 24.74 -4.15
N VAL A 515 7.28 24.97 -4.28
CA VAL A 515 6.43 24.22 -5.20
C VAL A 515 5.84 25.15 -6.25
N LEU A 516 5.96 24.77 -7.53
CA LEU A 516 5.52 25.54 -8.68
C LEU A 516 4.56 24.69 -9.54
N ALA A 517 3.35 25.21 -9.77
CA ALA A 517 2.38 24.59 -10.65
C ALA A 517 2.56 25.15 -12.08
N VAL A 518 2.92 24.28 -13.02
CA VAL A 518 3.34 24.67 -14.38
C VAL A 518 2.44 24.05 -15.44
N LYS A 519 2.05 24.84 -16.42
CA LYS A 519 1.43 24.37 -17.65
C LYS A 519 2.51 24.13 -18.71
N LYS A 520 2.88 22.89 -18.97
CA LYS A 520 3.85 22.53 -20.00
C LYS A 520 3.37 22.89 -21.39
N SER A 521 4.27 23.38 -22.25
CA SER A 521 3.94 23.81 -23.62
C SER A 521 5.05 23.60 -24.64
N LYS A 522 6.25 23.20 -24.24
CA LYS A 522 7.42 23.03 -25.11
C LYS A 522 8.31 21.86 -24.67
N VAL A 523 9.17 21.40 -25.58
CA VAL A 523 10.16 20.36 -25.32
C VAL A 523 11.15 20.83 -24.24
N ASN A 524 11.51 19.94 -23.33
CA ASN A 524 12.40 20.24 -22.20
C ASN A 524 11.95 21.45 -21.36
N HIS A 525 10.65 21.65 -21.21
CA HIS A 525 10.11 22.84 -20.57
C HIS A 525 10.60 23.04 -19.15
N ILE A 526 10.50 22.02 -18.30
CA ILE A 526 10.87 22.14 -16.88
C ILE A 526 12.39 22.36 -16.70
N PRO A 527 13.30 21.64 -17.37
CA PRO A 527 14.72 21.95 -17.33
C PRO A 527 15.09 23.38 -17.74
N LEU A 528 14.48 23.88 -18.80
CA LEU A 528 14.71 25.27 -19.26
C LEU A 528 14.18 26.29 -18.25
N LEU A 529 12.98 26.07 -17.73
CA LEU A 529 12.36 26.92 -16.73
C LEU A 529 13.19 26.98 -15.45
N HIS A 530 13.65 25.83 -14.96
CA HIS A 530 14.49 25.72 -13.76
C HIS A 530 15.80 26.50 -13.92
N HIS A 531 16.48 26.33 -15.07
CA HIS A 531 17.70 27.07 -15.37
C HIS A 531 17.46 28.60 -15.41
N GLU A 532 16.38 29.06 -16.07
CA GLU A 532 16.08 30.48 -16.17
C GLU A 532 15.68 31.11 -14.82
N LEU A 533 14.90 30.40 -13.99
CA LEU A 533 14.52 30.86 -12.65
C LEU A 533 15.76 31.15 -11.78
N LEU A 534 16.74 30.24 -11.82
CA LEU A 534 17.96 30.36 -11.02
C LEU A 534 18.94 31.39 -11.61
N SER A 535 19.18 31.35 -12.92
CA SER A 535 20.13 32.24 -13.59
C SER A 535 19.68 33.72 -13.56
N LYS A 536 18.37 33.98 -13.55
CA LYS A 536 17.82 35.32 -13.36
C LYS A 536 17.78 35.78 -11.89
N GLY A 537 18.17 34.91 -10.96
CA GLY A 537 18.18 35.18 -9.50
C GLY A 537 16.80 35.41 -8.91
N LEU A 538 15.73 34.87 -9.52
CA LEU A 538 14.35 35.01 -9.06
C LEU A 538 14.06 34.06 -7.88
N VAL A 539 14.85 32.99 -7.77
CA VAL A 539 14.88 32.07 -6.63
C VAL A 539 16.33 31.96 -6.18
N LYS A 540 16.59 32.19 -4.89
CA LYS A 540 17.94 32.12 -4.31
C LYS A 540 17.96 31.24 -3.08
N ASN A 541 18.93 30.34 -3.01
CA ASN A 541 19.22 29.49 -1.86
C ASN A 541 18.05 28.59 -1.40
N ILE A 542 17.18 28.23 -2.32
CA ILE A 542 16.19 27.18 -2.13
C ILE A 542 16.84 25.86 -2.53
N LYS A 543 16.82 24.87 -1.63
CA LYS A 543 17.46 23.57 -1.87
C LYS A 543 16.70 22.70 -2.85
N PHE A 544 15.35 22.70 -2.76
CA PHE A 544 14.47 21.83 -3.53
C PHE A 544 13.37 22.62 -4.21
N ILE A 545 13.21 22.46 -5.52
CA ILE A 545 12.12 23.06 -6.27
C ILE A 545 11.32 21.95 -6.94
N ALA A 546 10.11 21.70 -6.41
CA ALA A 546 9.19 20.74 -6.98
C ALA A 546 8.29 21.42 -8.02
N TYR A 547 8.18 20.79 -9.17
CA TYR A 547 7.27 21.17 -10.25
C TYR A 547 6.11 20.21 -10.32
N THR A 548 4.90 20.72 -10.43
CA THR A 548 3.68 19.93 -10.56
C THR A 548 2.78 20.50 -11.64
N GLU A 549 1.73 19.76 -12.00
CA GLU A 549 0.79 20.27 -13.01
C GLU A 549 -0.06 21.42 -12.50
N HIS A 550 -0.43 22.29 -13.39
CA HIS A 550 -1.25 23.47 -13.12
C HIS A 550 -2.68 23.17 -12.63
N ILE A 551 -3.15 21.93 -12.80
CA ILE A 551 -4.47 21.46 -12.36
C ILE A 551 -4.49 21.09 -10.87
N LEU A 552 -3.32 20.98 -10.22
CA LEU A 552 -3.21 20.62 -8.82
C LEU A 552 -3.43 21.84 -7.91
N ASP A 553 -4.26 21.66 -6.87
CA ASP A 553 -4.37 22.64 -5.80
C ASP A 553 -3.15 22.53 -4.88
N LEU A 554 -2.39 23.63 -4.77
CA LEU A 554 -1.18 23.69 -3.95
C LEU A 554 -1.44 23.98 -2.47
N GLN A 555 -2.68 24.06 -2.01
CA GLN A 555 -3.02 24.28 -0.60
C GLN A 555 -2.86 23.04 0.26
N HIS A 556 -2.95 21.85 -0.33
CA HIS A 556 -2.91 20.57 0.36
C HIS A 556 -1.58 19.85 0.13
N PHE A 557 -0.73 19.82 1.16
CA PHE A 557 0.59 19.20 1.06
C PHE A 557 0.53 17.70 0.72
N GLY A 558 -0.41 16.95 1.33
CA GLY A 558 -0.58 15.52 1.03
C GLY A 558 -0.87 15.25 -0.45
N ASP A 559 -1.73 16.07 -1.09
CA ASP A 559 -2.01 15.91 -2.53
C ASP A 559 -0.77 16.19 -3.39
N ILE A 560 0.03 17.19 -2.99
CA ILE A 560 1.29 17.51 -3.68
C ILE A 560 2.26 16.34 -3.57
N ALA A 561 2.45 15.83 -2.35
CA ALA A 561 3.35 14.71 -2.09
C ALA A 561 2.92 13.45 -2.85
N TRP A 562 1.62 13.10 -2.78
CA TRP A 562 1.05 11.97 -3.52
C TRP A 562 1.26 12.12 -5.03
N ARG A 563 0.91 13.28 -5.61
CA ARG A 563 1.01 13.51 -7.06
C ARG A 563 2.46 13.49 -7.53
N VAL A 564 3.35 14.20 -6.84
CA VAL A 564 4.78 14.26 -7.19
C VAL A 564 5.41 12.88 -7.08
N ALA A 565 5.17 12.13 -5.98
CA ALA A 565 5.77 10.81 -5.77
C ALA A 565 5.35 9.80 -6.84
N ASN A 566 4.09 9.83 -7.29
CA ASN A 566 3.61 8.93 -8.35
C ASN A 566 4.11 9.33 -9.74
N ASN A 567 4.20 10.63 -10.04
CA ASN A 567 4.61 11.14 -11.36
C ASN A 567 6.13 11.20 -11.57
N LEU A 568 6.91 10.85 -10.57
CA LEU A 568 8.36 10.98 -10.54
C LEU A 568 9.07 9.68 -10.98
N ASP A 569 9.93 9.78 -12.00
CA ASP A 569 11.05 8.84 -12.20
C ASP A 569 12.34 9.57 -11.80
N PRO A 570 12.91 9.32 -10.61
CA PRO A 570 14.05 10.10 -10.11
C PRO A 570 15.25 10.19 -11.07
N ALA A 571 15.51 9.14 -11.85
CA ALA A 571 16.63 9.13 -12.77
C ALA A 571 16.48 10.09 -13.98
N ARG A 572 15.24 10.49 -14.29
CA ARG A 572 14.93 11.43 -15.37
C ARG A 572 14.57 12.81 -14.81
N ASP A 573 13.84 12.84 -13.69
CA ASP A 573 13.07 13.99 -13.25
C ASP A 573 13.74 14.76 -12.11
N CYS A 574 14.84 14.23 -11.56
CA CYS A 574 15.66 14.93 -10.57
C CYS A 574 16.97 15.41 -11.23
N PHE A 575 17.17 16.73 -11.30
CA PHE A 575 18.31 17.30 -12.03
C PHE A 575 18.71 18.67 -11.46
N TYR A 576 19.91 19.13 -11.83
CA TYR A 576 20.44 20.44 -11.49
C TYR A 576 20.54 21.31 -12.76
N ALA A 577 20.40 22.63 -12.58
CA ALA A 577 20.85 23.58 -13.58
C ALA A 577 22.34 23.91 -13.36
N TYR A 578 23.01 24.34 -14.41
CA TYR A 578 24.43 24.67 -14.39
C TYR A 578 24.66 26.10 -14.90
N ASP A 579 25.63 26.81 -14.32
CA ASP A 579 26.06 28.10 -14.82
C ASP A 579 26.88 27.96 -16.14
N THR A 580 27.26 29.06 -16.72
CA THR A 580 28.09 29.09 -17.96
C THR A 580 29.47 28.47 -17.78
N GLY A 581 29.94 28.32 -16.55
CA GLY A 581 31.19 27.67 -16.19
C GLY A 581 31.05 26.16 -15.88
N GLY A 582 29.84 25.61 -16.01
CA GLY A 582 29.56 24.20 -15.72
C GLY A 582 29.42 23.86 -14.23
N ARG A 583 29.27 24.86 -13.35
CA ARG A 583 29.05 24.66 -11.93
C ARG A 583 27.55 24.50 -11.65
N PRO A 584 27.13 23.54 -10.79
CA PRO A 584 25.71 23.39 -10.46
C PRO A 584 25.18 24.62 -9.71
N LEU A 585 23.99 25.06 -10.12
CA LEU A 585 23.21 26.04 -9.40
C LEU A 585 22.43 25.31 -8.31
N TYR A 586 22.80 25.45 -7.10
CA TYR A 586 22.49 24.65 -5.90
C TYR A 586 21.02 24.33 -5.57
N SER A 587 20.11 24.29 -6.53
CA SER A 587 18.74 23.83 -6.32
C SER A 587 18.51 22.54 -7.07
N LEU A 588 18.07 21.50 -6.38
CA LEU A 588 17.58 20.27 -7.02
C LEU A 588 16.18 20.52 -7.57
N ALA A 589 16.00 20.33 -8.86
CA ALA A 589 14.69 20.24 -9.47
C ALA A 589 14.08 18.86 -9.25
N ILE A 590 12.78 18.80 -8.93
CA ILE A 590 11.97 17.59 -8.82
C ILE A 590 10.76 17.75 -9.73
N ASP A 591 10.81 17.17 -10.94
CA ASP A 591 9.74 17.29 -11.94
C ASP A 591 8.65 16.23 -11.76
N GLY A 592 7.68 16.53 -10.88
CA GLY A 592 6.46 15.73 -10.66
C GLY A 592 5.31 16.04 -11.65
N THR A 593 5.58 16.70 -12.78
CA THR A 593 4.56 16.94 -13.81
C THR A 593 4.30 15.68 -14.64
N ARG A 594 3.09 15.57 -15.22
CA ARG A 594 2.80 14.56 -16.24
C ARG A 594 3.85 14.58 -17.35
N LYS A 595 4.19 13.41 -17.89
CA LYS A 595 5.07 13.28 -19.06
C LYS A 595 4.24 13.04 -20.32
N TYR A 596 4.62 13.78 -21.38
CA TYR A 596 3.95 13.76 -22.68
C TYR A 596 4.88 13.22 -23.76
N LYS A 597 4.32 12.50 -24.73
CA LYS A 597 5.09 12.05 -25.91
C LYS A 597 5.73 13.24 -26.63
N LYS A 598 4.93 14.29 -26.85
CA LYS A 598 5.34 15.51 -27.58
C LYS A 598 6.43 16.31 -26.89
N TYR A 599 6.38 16.45 -25.56
CA TYR A 599 7.27 17.35 -24.82
C TYR A 599 8.43 16.65 -24.12
N ASP A 600 8.21 15.41 -23.68
CA ASP A 600 9.15 14.65 -22.86
C ASP A 600 9.67 13.37 -23.57
N GLY A 601 9.19 13.08 -24.80
CA GLY A 601 9.50 11.85 -25.51
C GLY A 601 9.09 10.61 -24.69
N PHE A 602 7.94 10.68 -24.02
CA PHE A 602 7.45 9.60 -23.17
C PHE A 602 6.45 8.75 -23.95
N GLU A 603 6.74 7.46 -24.11
CA GLU A 603 6.01 6.56 -25.01
C GLU A 603 4.94 5.70 -24.31
N ARG A 604 5.04 5.53 -22.98
CA ARG A 604 4.04 4.74 -22.24
C ARG A 604 2.74 5.53 -22.09
N GLU A 605 1.63 4.84 -22.10
CA GLU A 605 0.34 5.42 -21.74
C GLU A 605 0.38 5.97 -20.32
N TRP A 606 -0.31 7.10 -20.12
CA TRP A 606 -0.41 7.74 -18.81
C TRP A 606 -1.80 7.53 -18.23
N PRO A 607 -1.94 6.93 -17.05
CA PRO A 607 -3.24 6.67 -16.48
C PRO A 607 -3.88 7.94 -15.92
N ASN A 608 -5.21 7.95 -15.87
CA ASN A 608 -5.98 8.98 -15.20
C ASN A 608 -6.17 8.66 -13.72
N THR A 609 -6.51 9.67 -12.94
CA THR A 609 -6.82 9.55 -11.51
C THR A 609 -8.15 8.83 -11.32
N VAL A 610 -8.24 8.02 -10.27
CA VAL A 610 -9.44 7.26 -9.91
C VAL A 610 -10.46 8.18 -9.22
N VAL A 611 -11.67 8.25 -9.79
CA VAL A 611 -12.78 9.06 -9.25
C VAL A 611 -14.12 8.43 -9.61
N HIS A 612 -15.15 8.66 -8.78
CA HIS A 612 -16.54 8.33 -9.12
C HIS A 612 -17.15 9.32 -10.12
N ASP A 613 -18.09 8.82 -10.89
CA ASP A 613 -18.90 9.63 -11.82
C ASP A 613 -20.00 10.40 -11.08
N GLU A 614 -20.58 11.42 -11.75
CA GLU A 614 -21.61 12.30 -11.17
C GLU A 614 -22.92 11.55 -10.87
N GLU A 615 -23.24 10.54 -11.66
CA GLU A 615 -24.47 9.76 -11.47
C GLU A 615 -24.40 8.94 -10.18
N THR A 616 -23.27 8.28 -9.94
CA THR A 616 -23.00 7.52 -8.72
C THR A 616 -23.01 8.43 -7.50
N ILE A 617 -22.29 9.58 -7.58
CA ILE A 617 -22.23 10.56 -6.48
C ILE A 617 -23.66 11.01 -6.12
N LYS A 618 -24.46 11.40 -7.11
CA LYS A 618 -25.83 11.86 -6.90
C LYS A 618 -26.72 10.78 -6.28
N LYS A 619 -26.64 9.52 -6.75
CA LYS A 619 -27.41 8.40 -6.18
C LYS A 619 -27.08 8.18 -4.71
N VAL A 620 -25.82 8.30 -4.32
CA VAL A 620 -25.38 8.16 -2.93
C VAL A 620 -25.82 9.36 -2.10
N ASP A 621 -25.74 10.60 -2.63
CA ASP A 621 -26.25 11.81 -1.97
C ASP A 621 -27.73 11.67 -1.61
N GLU A 622 -28.55 11.21 -2.55
CA GLU A 622 -30.00 11.00 -2.35
C GLU A 622 -30.30 9.95 -1.26
N LYS A 623 -29.44 8.93 -1.11
CA LYS A 623 -29.57 7.86 -0.12
C LYS A 623 -28.96 8.17 1.24
N TRP A 624 -28.07 9.18 1.34
CA TRP A 624 -27.19 9.38 2.49
C TRP A 624 -27.92 9.42 3.84
N ALA A 625 -29.00 10.18 3.93
CA ALA A 625 -29.78 10.28 5.15
C ALA A 625 -30.35 8.94 5.64
N GLY A 626 -30.67 8.03 4.71
CA GLY A 626 -31.16 6.67 4.99
C GLY A 626 -30.09 5.67 5.38
N LEU A 627 -28.81 5.97 5.16
CA LEU A 627 -27.70 5.06 5.49
C LEU A 627 -27.39 5.03 6.99
N GLY A 628 -27.82 6.03 7.75
CA GLY A 628 -27.57 6.15 9.18
C GLY A 628 -26.10 6.38 9.52
N LEU A 629 -25.33 6.99 8.62
CA LEU A 629 -23.89 7.25 8.75
C LEU A 629 -23.56 8.60 9.42
N GLY A 630 -24.58 9.33 9.91
CA GLY A 630 -24.40 10.62 10.57
C GLY A 630 -24.52 11.79 9.60
N GLU A 631 -23.75 12.85 9.83
CA GLU A 631 -23.76 14.05 8.99
C GLU A 631 -23.38 13.73 7.55
N PHE A 632 -23.87 14.56 6.62
CA PHE A 632 -23.54 14.40 5.21
C PHE A 632 -22.06 14.61 4.96
N ILE A 633 -21.43 13.67 4.26
CA ILE A 633 -20.05 13.73 3.83
C ILE A 633 -20.04 13.88 2.31
N GLU A 634 -19.49 15.00 1.83
CA GLU A 634 -19.33 15.25 0.40
C GLU A 634 -18.38 14.22 -0.24
N SER A 635 -18.67 13.83 -1.49
CA SER A 635 -17.81 12.92 -2.24
C SER A 635 -16.38 13.45 -2.41
N PRO A 636 -15.36 12.70 -1.97
CA PRO A 636 -13.95 13.08 -2.20
C PRO A 636 -13.62 13.19 -3.70
N SER A 637 -14.32 12.43 -4.53
CA SER A 637 -14.16 12.45 -5.98
C SER A 637 -14.38 13.82 -6.60
N LEU A 638 -15.23 14.69 -6.03
CA LEU A 638 -15.48 16.06 -6.53
C LEU A 638 -14.21 16.92 -6.53
N LYS A 639 -13.32 16.71 -5.55
CA LYS A 639 -12.02 17.37 -5.49
C LYS A 639 -11.11 16.89 -6.62
N TYR A 640 -10.99 15.57 -6.79
CA TYR A 640 -10.05 14.96 -7.73
C TYR A 640 -10.52 15.00 -9.19
N ARG A 641 -11.84 15.08 -9.44
CA ARG A 641 -12.40 15.29 -10.79
C ARG A 641 -11.85 16.55 -11.47
N LYS A 642 -11.54 17.60 -10.70
CA LYS A 642 -10.92 18.83 -11.20
C LYS A 642 -9.47 18.65 -11.67
N GLN A 643 -8.87 17.49 -11.32
CA GLN A 643 -7.49 17.14 -11.63
C GLN A 643 -7.40 16.05 -12.72
N LEU A 644 -8.52 15.68 -13.34
CA LEU A 644 -8.52 14.73 -14.45
C LEU A 644 -7.92 15.34 -15.70
N TYR A 645 -7.20 14.50 -16.43
CA TYR A 645 -6.83 14.78 -17.81
C TYR A 645 -7.98 14.43 -18.76
N PRO A 646 -8.06 15.03 -19.96
CA PRO A 646 -8.93 14.52 -21.01
C PRO A 646 -8.69 13.03 -21.28
N GLY A 647 -9.75 12.29 -21.65
CA GLY A 647 -9.70 10.85 -21.86
C GLY A 647 -10.49 10.07 -20.83
N LYS A 648 -10.24 8.77 -20.76
CA LYS A 648 -10.86 7.85 -19.80
C LYS A 648 -9.82 7.38 -18.78
N ASP A 649 -9.63 6.08 -18.64
CA ASP A 649 -8.57 5.43 -17.85
C ASP A 649 -7.17 5.81 -18.33
N VAL A 650 -7.01 5.97 -19.65
CA VAL A 650 -5.83 6.54 -20.29
C VAL A 650 -6.07 8.03 -20.57
N ALA A 651 -5.14 8.86 -20.09
CA ALA A 651 -5.14 10.30 -20.35
C ALA A 651 -4.70 10.59 -21.79
N GLU A 652 -5.50 11.36 -22.52
CA GLU A 652 -5.21 11.74 -23.90
C GLU A 652 -3.95 12.61 -24.01
N GLU A 653 -3.20 12.47 -25.10
CA GLU A 653 -2.14 13.39 -25.46
C GLU A 653 -2.74 14.74 -25.94
N VAL A 654 -2.22 15.86 -25.45
CA VAL A 654 -2.71 17.23 -25.73
C VAL A 654 -1.80 17.95 -26.73
#